data_e819875b0e5b22b27148268895619d64
#
_entry.id   e819875b0e5b22b27148268895619d64
#
_cell.length_a   1.000
_cell.length_b   1.000
_cell.length_c   1.000
_cell.angle_alpha   90.00
_cell.angle_beta   90.00
_cell.angle_gamma   90.00
#
_symmetry.space_group_name_H-M   'P 1'
#
loop_
_entity.id
_entity.type
_entity.pdbx_description
1 polymer ?
#
loop_
_entity_poly.entity_id
_entity_poly.type
_entity_poly.pdbx_seq_one_letter_code
_entity_poly.pdbx_strand_id
1 'polypeptide(L)'
;MKKIIFILIVLVQITWAQTKVSGIVVDAEDKPISFANIVFKGSTSGVVSDDNGKFYMESDKTYTALYCSFVGYQRAEIPLDKSVNFNLKIVLKSEQVLQEVVIFKGKTSKKNNPAIDILRKIWARKKSNGLKMFHQYEYEKYEKVEFDLNTIDSSFMNSKVFKGLEFVFSKVDTSDVTGKTYLPIFINESIYDVYGDNKIGKEKEVIKANKNSGLGNGDGVNTFIKDLYSDYNIYDNYITFFDKNFTSPLSRTGIDTYNYVLSDSSYIDKKWCYNIVFYPRRKGELTFKGNFWVNDTTYAIKKIEMSVTKSANINWVKDIFLEQEFDVENDSVFILTRDYMMSDFSINKKEKSQGVYGKRTTLYRNHKYNQEKPEKFYREEVNYVDNKVYNRSNEYWEENRFEKLNKDEIGIYKMLDTLKTVKKFKQAYNLVTILGSGYINYKQFDYGPIFSTFGYNYVEGLRLRVGGRTYFGPNDKWRLQAYTAYGFKDDKFKYGVSGKWMVDKKNRIILAAGNRRDVEQIGANLTGSNDVLGRSFATTSFLSSGTNGKLSNVNLSMFSAEIEPVKNLIFRTEFTHKKLSSASDIFNMDYFTNDTYTTTSGEVKQSEVSFQIDFTPNKKSVGYGVERLYATNPFSRIYANVTQGFKGLLDSDFDYTKLQLYYKQPMSVAGLGKSNFTLELGKTFGQVPLGLLSVVPGNQSYFSIENTFSNLNYYEFVTDQYATFNWEHNFQGKIFSRVPKLRKLNLREIIGIRAAYGTISDENIKINASDIQYLAPTKPYWEYGFGIGNIFKVFRLDFAWRGNYRDVPETSNFTIKGSFGFYF
;
A
#
# COMPACT_ATOMS: atom_id res chain seq x y z
N MET A 1 -9.91 -1.82 62.79
CA MET A 1 -9.37 -2.76 61.78
C MET A 1 -10.37 -3.80 61.25
N LYS A 2 -11.18 -4.49 62.11
CA LYS A 2 -12.15 -5.52 61.65
C LYS A 2 -13.29 -5.00 60.74
N LYS A 3 -13.72 -3.76 60.86
CA LYS A 3 -14.76 -3.15 59.98
C LYS A 3 -14.21 -2.73 58.60
N ILE A 4 -12.91 -2.43 58.48
CA ILE A 4 -12.25 -2.09 57.20
C ILE A 4 -11.99 -3.35 56.41
N ILE A 5 -11.67 -4.46 57.05
CA ILE A 5 -11.50 -5.77 56.42
C ILE A 5 -12.82 -6.30 55.84
N PHE A 6 -13.96 -6.03 56.51
CA PHE A 6 -15.27 -6.44 56.02
C PHE A 6 -15.72 -5.64 54.81
N ILE A 7 -15.37 -4.35 54.71
CA ILE A 7 -15.64 -3.49 53.57
C ILE A 7 -14.74 -3.88 52.39
N LEU A 8 -13.49 -4.30 52.64
CA LEU A 8 -12.57 -4.82 51.62
C LEU A 8 -13.01 -6.18 51.04
N ILE A 9 -13.66 -7.03 51.84
CA ILE A 9 -14.18 -8.34 51.38
C ILE A 9 -15.48 -8.17 50.57
N VAL A 10 -16.29 -7.12 50.81
CA VAL A 10 -17.50 -6.83 50.01
C VAL A 10 -17.16 -6.15 48.70
N LEU A 11 -16.01 -5.52 48.55
CA LEU A 11 -15.57 -4.87 47.32
C LEU A 11 -14.91 -5.84 46.30
N VAL A 12 -14.68 -7.12 46.66
CA VAL A 12 -14.12 -8.14 45.77
C VAL A 12 -15.15 -8.97 44.99
N GLN A 13 -16.45 -8.67 45.17
CA GLN A 13 -17.53 -9.37 44.45
C GLN A 13 -18.14 -8.57 43.31
N ILE A 14 -17.30 -7.85 42.51
CA ILE A 14 -17.71 -7.48 41.17
C ILE A 14 -17.20 -8.59 40.24
N THR A 15 -17.88 -9.72 40.28
CA THR A 15 -17.71 -10.76 39.24
C THR A 15 -18.33 -10.20 37.96
N TRP A 16 -17.46 -9.92 36.98
CA TRP A 16 -17.91 -9.67 35.62
C TRP A 16 -18.65 -10.92 35.15
N ALA A 17 -19.91 -10.76 34.79
CA ALA A 17 -20.76 -11.81 34.30
C ALA A 17 -20.33 -12.13 32.85
N GLN A 18 -19.34 -12.98 32.66
CA GLN A 18 -18.90 -13.48 31.34
C GLN A 18 -19.51 -14.85 31.09
N THR A 19 -20.07 -15.07 29.92
CA THR A 19 -20.50 -16.39 29.50
C THR A 19 -19.42 -17.01 28.61
N LYS A 20 -18.81 -18.11 29.05
CA LYS A 20 -17.81 -18.87 28.30
C LYS A 20 -18.32 -20.29 28.05
N VAL A 21 -18.30 -20.72 26.79
CA VAL A 21 -18.85 -22.00 26.40
C VAL A 21 -17.90 -22.69 25.43
N SER A 22 -17.64 -23.96 25.63
CA SER A 22 -16.97 -24.82 24.65
C SER A 22 -17.60 -26.21 24.63
N GLY A 23 -17.51 -26.87 23.47
CA GLY A 23 -18.09 -28.20 23.36
C GLY A 23 -17.86 -28.83 21.97
N ILE A 24 -18.64 -29.87 21.72
CA ILE A 24 -18.67 -30.59 20.42
C ILE A 24 -20.12 -30.77 19.98
N VAL A 25 -20.38 -30.52 18.71
CA VAL A 25 -21.67 -30.83 18.08
C VAL A 25 -21.57 -32.16 17.37
N VAL A 26 -22.52 -33.08 17.64
CA VAL A 26 -22.57 -34.42 17.05
C VAL A 26 -24.00 -34.74 16.58
N ASP A 27 -24.14 -35.75 15.72
CA ASP A 27 -25.42 -36.34 15.36
C ASP A 27 -25.87 -37.39 16.39
N ALA A 28 -27.00 -38.04 16.12
CA ALA A 28 -27.53 -39.11 16.97
C ALA A 28 -26.63 -40.36 17.02
N GLU A 29 -25.74 -40.53 16.04
CA GLU A 29 -24.74 -41.63 15.97
C GLU A 29 -23.38 -41.22 16.48
N ASP A 30 -23.26 -40.09 17.24
CA ASP A 30 -22.00 -39.53 17.77
C ASP A 30 -20.98 -39.11 16.74
N LYS A 31 -21.39 -38.90 15.47
CA LYS A 31 -20.48 -38.36 14.46
C LYS A 31 -20.41 -36.84 14.58
N PRO A 32 -19.22 -36.25 14.55
CA PRO A 32 -19.06 -34.79 14.61
C PRO A 32 -19.78 -34.07 13.46
N ILE A 33 -20.59 -33.06 13.78
CA ILE A 33 -21.19 -32.15 12.82
C ILE A 33 -20.29 -30.92 12.67
N SER A 34 -19.62 -30.85 11.53
CA SER A 34 -18.78 -29.69 11.19
C SER A 34 -19.68 -28.55 10.69
N PHE A 35 -19.30 -27.32 11.05
CA PHE A 35 -19.97 -26.08 10.59
C PHE A 35 -21.40 -25.90 11.07
N ALA A 36 -21.79 -26.54 12.17
CA ALA A 36 -23.02 -26.21 12.86
C ALA A 36 -22.95 -24.79 13.42
N ASN A 37 -24.04 -24.04 13.30
CA ASN A 37 -24.14 -22.67 13.80
C ASN A 37 -24.54 -22.71 15.28
N ILE A 38 -23.77 -22.06 16.16
CA ILE A 38 -24.00 -21.97 17.59
C ILE A 38 -24.09 -20.50 17.97
N VAL A 39 -25.24 -20.05 18.49
CA VAL A 39 -25.50 -18.66 18.89
C VAL A 39 -26.06 -18.58 20.29
N PHE A 40 -25.77 -17.51 21.03
CA PHE A 40 -26.43 -17.25 22.30
C PHE A 40 -27.89 -16.89 22.08
N LYS A 41 -28.78 -17.44 22.89
CA LYS A 41 -30.23 -17.15 22.84
C LYS A 41 -30.49 -15.67 23.03
N GLY A 42 -31.14 -15.04 22.03
CA GLY A 42 -31.43 -13.61 22.03
C GLY A 42 -30.26 -12.72 21.58
N SER A 43 -29.23 -13.29 20.98
CA SER A 43 -28.08 -12.57 20.42
C SER A 43 -27.85 -12.93 18.94
N THR A 44 -27.18 -12.04 18.22
CA THR A 44 -26.61 -12.33 16.89
C THR A 44 -25.16 -12.81 16.98
N SER A 45 -24.57 -12.80 18.19
CA SER A 45 -23.21 -13.30 18.41
C SER A 45 -23.20 -14.82 18.46
N GLY A 46 -22.42 -15.44 17.56
CA GLY A 46 -22.34 -16.90 17.44
C GLY A 46 -21.03 -17.33 16.78
N VAL A 47 -20.80 -18.62 16.78
CA VAL A 47 -19.66 -19.29 16.10
C VAL A 47 -20.14 -20.48 15.33
N VAL A 48 -19.33 -21.00 14.41
CA VAL A 48 -19.56 -22.28 13.76
C VAL A 48 -18.57 -23.33 14.29
N SER A 49 -19.02 -24.59 14.41
CA SER A 49 -18.17 -25.70 14.81
C SER A 49 -17.06 -25.94 13.76
N ASP A 50 -15.89 -26.39 14.23
CA ASP A 50 -14.74 -26.74 13.36
C ASP A 50 -14.97 -28.07 12.59
N ASP A 51 -13.97 -28.51 11.80
CA ASP A 51 -13.98 -29.77 11.04
C ASP A 51 -14.21 -31.04 11.91
N ASN A 52 -14.01 -30.95 13.21
CA ASN A 52 -14.19 -32.01 14.18
C ASN A 52 -15.44 -31.80 15.05
N GLY A 53 -16.31 -30.86 14.68
CA GLY A 53 -17.51 -30.50 15.41
C GLY A 53 -17.26 -29.68 16.70
N LYS A 54 -16.03 -29.26 16.99
CA LYS A 54 -15.69 -28.51 18.22
C LYS A 54 -15.97 -27.02 18.04
N PHE A 55 -16.37 -26.37 19.14
CA PHE A 55 -16.59 -24.92 19.16
C PHE A 55 -16.12 -24.32 20.49
N TYR A 56 -15.79 -23.04 20.44
CA TYR A 56 -15.56 -22.18 21.61
C TYR A 56 -16.14 -20.81 21.33
N MET A 57 -16.88 -20.26 22.29
CA MET A 57 -17.42 -18.92 22.24
C MET A 57 -17.46 -18.29 23.62
N GLU A 58 -17.34 -16.96 23.66
CA GLU A 58 -17.45 -16.18 24.89
C GLU A 58 -18.16 -14.87 24.64
N SER A 59 -18.77 -14.31 25.68
CA SER A 59 -19.42 -13.01 25.67
C SER A 59 -19.35 -12.35 27.04
N ASP A 60 -19.25 -11.03 27.04
CA ASP A 60 -19.29 -10.23 28.27
C ASP A 60 -20.69 -10.12 28.90
N LYS A 61 -21.71 -10.64 28.18
CA LYS A 61 -23.09 -10.71 28.68
C LYS A 61 -23.38 -12.09 29.21
N THR A 62 -24.28 -12.15 30.22
CA THR A 62 -24.77 -13.42 30.72
C THR A 62 -25.91 -13.92 29.84
N TYR A 63 -25.76 -15.15 29.33
CA TYR A 63 -26.80 -15.84 28.56
C TYR A 63 -27.22 -17.12 29.28
N THR A 64 -28.51 -17.45 29.16
CA THR A 64 -29.11 -18.61 29.82
C THR A 64 -29.23 -19.82 28.94
N ALA A 65 -29.01 -19.69 27.62
CA ALA A 65 -29.10 -20.80 26.69
C ALA A 65 -28.31 -20.50 25.39
N LEU A 66 -27.95 -21.55 24.67
CA LEU A 66 -27.48 -21.55 23.29
C LEU A 66 -28.54 -22.08 22.36
N TYR A 67 -28.54 -21.59 21.14
CA TYR A 67 -29.15 -22.28 20.01
C TYR A 67 -28.08 -22.93 19.15
N CYS A 68 -28.26 -24.18 18.81
CA CYS A 68 -27.44 -24.88 17.84
C CYS A 68 -28.29 -25.36 16.68
N SER A 69 -27.88 -25.05 15.43
CA SER A 69 -28.61 -25.41 14.22
C SER A 69 -27.66 -25.87 13.12
N PHE A 70 -28.13 -26.77 12.31
CA PHE A 70 -27.50 -27.22 11.07
C PHE A 70 -28.55 -27.68 10.09
N VAL A 71 -28.32 -27.46 8.77
CA VAL A 71 -29.30 -27.82 7.73
C VAL A 71 -29.64 -29.32 7.78
N GLY A 72 -30.93 -29.67 7.84
CA GLY A 72 -31.42 -31.05 7.94
C GLY A 72 -31.45 -31.59 9.36
N TYR A 73 -31.19 -30.76 10.37
CA TYR A 73 -31.34 -31.12 11.77
C TYR A 73 -32.29 -30.16 12.48
N GLN A 74 -32.99 -30.67 13.47
CA GLN A 74 -33.82 -29.85 14.34
C GLN A 74 -32.94 -28.92 15.16
N ARG A 75 -33.36 -27.65 15.25
CA ARG A 75 -32.69 -26.67 16.10
C ARG A 75 -32.74 -27.11 17.54
N ALA A 76 -31.58 -27.22 18.17
CA ALA A 76 -31.46 -27.55 19.59
C ALA A 76 -31.29 -26.28 20.43
N GLU A 77 -32.01 -26.22 21.55
CA GLU A 77 -31.82 -25.23 22.62
C GLU A 77 -31.07 -25.90 23.77
N ILE A 78 -29.93 -25.36 24.14
CA ILE A 78 -29.06 -25.90 25.20
C ILE A 78 -29.06 -24.92 26.35
N PRO A 79 -29.63 -25.25 27.50
CA PRO A 79 -29.56 -24.38 28.69
C PRO A 79 -28.15 -24.26 29.20
N LEU A 80 -27.81 -23.09 29.72
CA LEU A 80 -26.53 -22.80 30.37
C LEU A 80 -26.77 -22.60 31.86
N ASP A 81 -26.33 -23.54 32.67
CA ASP A 81 -26.55 -23.54 34.12
C ASP A 81 -25.56 -22.66 34.88
N LYS A 82 -24.46 -22.27 34.25
CA LYS A 82 -23.37 -21.49 34.84
C LYS A 82 -22.84 -20.49 33.82
N SER A 83 -22.14 -19.47 34.30
CA SER A 83 -21.42 -18.52 33.43
C SER A 83 -20.28 -19.16 32.62
N VAL A 84 -19.77 -20.30 33.07
CA VAL A 84 -18.71 -21.06 32.39
C VAL A 84 -19.16 -22.51 32.20
N ASN A 85 -19.31 -22.93 30.92
CA ASN A 85 -19.75 -24.26 30.52
C ASN A 85 -18.73 -24.81 29.51
N PHE A 86 -17.92 -25.76 29.95
CA PHE A 86 -16.93 -26.43 29.10
C PHE A 86 -17.31 -27.87 28.80
N ASN A 87 -16.83 -28.38 27.66
CA ASN A 87 -17.05 -29.73 27.18
C ASN A 87 -18.53 -30.12 27.01
N LEU A 88 -19.36 -29.14 26.58
CA LEU A 88 -20.75 -29.43 26.22
C LEU A 88 -20.79 -30.36 25.01
N LYS A 89 -21.63 -31.42 25.12
CA LYS A 89 -21.96 -32.29 24.02
C LYS A 89 -23.34 -31.90 23.49
N ILE A 90 -23.39 -31.31 22.31
CA ILE A 90 -24.64 -30.92 21.65
C ILE A 90 -24.99 -32.01 20.65
N VAL A 91 -26.13 -32.67 20.85
CA VAL A 91 -26.62 -33.71 19.94
C VAL A 91 -27.77 -33.11 19.11
N LEU A 92 -27.58 -32.97 17.80
CA LEU A 92 -28.63 -32.56 16.86
C LEU A 92 -29.40 -33.78 16.34
N LYS A 93 -30.73 -33.72 16.42
CA LYS A 93 -31.63 -34.76 15.88
C LYS A 93 -31.97 -34.44 14.44
N SER A 94 -31.89 -35.42 13.55
CA SER A 94 -32.25 -35.25 12.17
C SER A 94 -33.75 -34.86 12.04
N GLU A 95 -34.02 -33.87 11.19
CA GLU A 95 -35.39 -33.49 10.83
C GLU A 95 -35.88 -34.48 9.73
N GLN A 96 -36.97 -35.20 10.00
CA GLN A 96 -37.56 -36.14 8.99
C GLN A 96 -38.23 -35.34 7.87
N VAL A 97 -37.45 -34.74 6.97
CA VAL A 97 -37.87 -34.31 5.65
C VAL A 97 -36.91 -34.92 4.64
N LEU A 98 -37.45 -35.72 3.77
CA LEU A 98 -36.81 -36.49 2.72
C LEU A 98 -35.86 -35.64 1.83
N GLN A 99 -34.66 -35.42 2.28
CA GLN A 99 -33.43 -35.17 1.47
C GLN A 99 -32.22 -35.57 2.27
N GLU A 100 -31.45 -36.49 1.73
CA GLU A 100 -30.24 -37.04 2.30
C GLU A 100 -29.25 -35.87 2.60
N VAL A 101 -29.09 -35.51 3.87
CA VAL A 101 -28.09 -34.50 4.30
C VAL A 101 -26.75 -35.20 4.38
N VAL A 102 -25.96 -35.01 3.36
CA VAL A 102 -24.58 -35.52 3.31
C VAL A 102 -23.70 -34.69 4.22
N ILE A 103 -23.28 -35.28 5.35
CA ILE A 103 -22.28 -34.70 6.24
C ILE A 103 -20.91 -34.73 5.55
N PHE A 104 -20.39 -33.56 5.21
CA PHE A 104 -19.11 -33.43 4.49
C PHE A 104 -17.92 -33.34 5.46
N LYS A 105 -17.18 -34.44 5.59
CA LYS A 105 -15.82 -34.41 6.14
C LYS A 105 -14.85 -34.37 4.96
N GLY A 106 -14.19 -33.22 4.75
CA GLY A 106 -13.21 -33.05 3.67
C GLY A 106 -13.66 -32.09 2.55
N LYS A 107 -13.16 -32.28 1.33
CA LYS A 107 -13.49 -31.45 0.16
C LYS A 107 -14.98 -31.66 -0.23
N THR A 108 -15.72 -30.54 -0.26
CA THR A 108 -17.13 -30.60 -0.73
C THR A 108 -17.21 -30.89 -2.23
N SER A 109 -18.23 -31.60 -2.64
CA SER A 109 -18.51 -31.84 -4.07
C SER A 109 -18.78 -30.51 -4.79
N LYS A 110 -18.38 -30.43 -6.04
CA LYS A 110 -18.80 -29.35 -6.95
C LYS A 110 -20.11 -29.67 -7.69
N LYS A 111 -20.50 -30.93 -7.72
CA LYS A 111 -21.74 -31.38 -8.34
C LYS A 111 -22.81 -31.57 -7.25
N ASN A 112 -24.04 -31.18 -7.56
CA ASN A 112 -25.19 -31.30 -6.66
C ASN A 112 -24.96 -30.65 -5.28
N ASN A 113 -24.39 -29.44 -5.26
CA ASN A 113 -24.12 -28.66 -4.03
C ASN A 113 -25.06 -27.45 -3.99
N PRO A 114 -26.03 -27.39 -3.07
CA PRO A 114 -27.01 -26.31 -3.00
C PRO A 114 -26.36 -24.93 -2.74
N ALA A 115 -25.24 -24.87 -2.01
CA ALA A 115 -24.52 -23.65 -1.82
C ALA A 115 -23.95 -23.09 -3.15
N ILE A 116 -23.50 -23.96 -4.05
CA ILE A 116 -23.00 -23.53 -5.38
C ILE A 116 -24.18 -23.07 -6.27
N ASP A 117 -25.35 -23.65 -6.15
CA ASP A 117 -26.53 -23.21 -6.90
C ASP A 117 -26.99 -21.83 -6.44
N ILE A 118 -26.90 -21.53 -5.14
CA ILE A 118 -27.10 -20.17 -4.59
C ILE A 118 -26.05 -19.20 -5.13
N LEU A 119 -24.77 -19.59 -5.15
CA LEU A 119 -23.70 -18.74 -5.73
C LEU A 119 -23.96 -18.39 -7.20
N ARG A 120 -24.44 -19.34 -8.00
CA ARG A 120 -24.82 -19.08 -9.41
C ARG A 120 -25.91 -18.01 -9.50
N LYS A 121 -26.90 -18.05 -8.60
CA LYS A 121 -27.98 -17.04 -8.53
C LYS A 121 -27.46 -15.69 -8.08
N ILE A 122 -26.50 -15.62 -7.12
CA ILE A 122 -25.80 -14.41 -6.74
C ILE A 122 -25.11 -13.79 -7.97
N TRP A 123 -24.37 -14.59 -8.75
CA TRP A 123 -23.66 -14.08 -9.94
C TRP A 123 -24.60 -13.56 -11.02
N ALA A 124 -25.75 -14.19 -11.22
CA ALA A 124 -26.75 -13.75 -12.18
C ALA A 124 -27.34 -12.39 -11.80
N ARG A 125 -27.49 -12.12 -10.50
CA ARG A 125 -28.18 -10.93 -9.98
C ARG A 125 -27.26 -9.84 -9.39
N LYS A 126 -25.97 -10.06 -9.26
CA LYS A 126 -25.06 -9.09 -8.59
C LYS A 126 -25.03 -7.70 -9.23
N LYS A 127 -25.40 -7.55 -10.50
CA LYS A 127 -25.51 -6.25 -11.18
C LYS A 127 -26.81 -5.51 -10.88
N SER A 128 -27.84 -6.22 -10.44
CA SER A 128 -29.15 -5.68 -10.08
C SER A 128 -29.31 -5.50 -8.56
N ASN A 129 -28.24 -5.59 -7.79
CA ASN A 129 -28.23 -5.38 -6.35
C ASN A 129 -27.37 -4.16 -5.96
N GLY A 130 -27.79 -3.46 -4.93
CA GLY A 130 -27.06 -2.33 -4.35
C GLY A 130 -27.07 -1.07 -5.24
N LEU A 131 -26.10 -0.20 -5.02
CA LEU A 131 -26.00 1.11 -5.68
C LEU A 131 -25.87 1.05 -7.21
N LYS A 132 -25.49 -0.11 -7.78
CA LYS A 132 -25.40 -0.30 -9.24
C LYS A 132 -26.75 -0.31 -9.96
N MET A 133 -27.85 -0.39 -9.21
CA MET A 133 -29.20 -0.28 -9.76
C MET A 133 -29.58 1.14 -10.17
N PHE A 134 -28.96 2.15 -9.59
CA PHE A 134 -29.31 3.54 -9.76
C PHE A 134 -28.39 4.21 -10.78
N HIS A 135 -28.93 5.12 -11.55
CA HIS A 135 -28.13 5.89 -12.52
C HIS A 135 -27.15 6.80 -11.77
N GLN A 136 -27.65 7.57 -10.82
CA GLN A 136 -26.86 8.39 -9.91
C GLN A 136 -27.28 8.11 -8.47
N TYR A 137 -26.35 8.27 -7.55
CA TYR A 137 -26.58 8.10 -6.12
C TYR A 137 -25.70 9.05 -5.32
N GLU A 138 -26.16 9.39 -4.14
CA GLU A 138 -25.38 10.10 -3.12
C GLU A 138 -25.64 9.51 -1.73
N TYR A 139 -24.63 9.59 -0.87
CA TYR A 139 -24.73 9.17 0.53
C TYR A 139 -23.70 9.89 1.39
N GLU A 140 -23.91 9.89 2.70
CA GLU A 140 -22.90 10.31 3.67
C GLU A 140 -22.09 9.10 4.13
N LYS A 141 -20.74 9.26 4.21
CA LYS A 141 -19.80 8.26 4.70
C LYS A 141 -19.07 8.79 5.93
N TYR A 142 -19.08 8.01 7.00
CA TYR A 142 -18.23 8.21 8.17
C TYR A 142 -17.20 7.10 8.22
N GLU A 143 -15.94 7.46 8.40
CA GLU A 143 -14.82 6.53 8.46
C GLU A 143 -14.01 6.78 9.72
N LYS A 144 -13.79 5.75 10.54
CA LYS A 144 -12.95 5.75 11.73
C LYS A 144 -11.84 4.74 11.56
N VAL A 145 -10.58 5.20 11.60
CA VAL A 145 -9.39 4.37 11.56
C VAL A 145 -8.70 4.44 12.91
N GLU A 146 -8.36 3.28 13.45
CA GLU A 146 -7.75 3.13 14.77
C GLU A 146 -6.48 2.29 14.68
N PHE A 147 -5.45 2.68 15.47
CA PHE A 147 -4.32 1.82 15.75
C PHE A 147 -4.27 1.54 17.24
N ASP A 148 -4.15 0.25 17.56
CA ASP A 148 -4.09 -0.21 18.93
C ASP A 148 -2.89 -1.11 19.14
N LEU A 149 -2.15 -0.90 20.21
CA LEU A 149 -1.19 -1.91 20.66
C LEU A 149 -1.94 -3.14 21.17
N ASN A 150 -1.54 -4.34 20.78
CA ASN A 150 -2.22 -5.56 21.22
C ASN A 150 -1.33 -6.50 22.02
N THR A 151 -1.96 -7.48 22.67
CA THR A 151 -1.29 -8.45 23.55
C THR A 151 -0.61 -7.74 24.73
N ILE A 152 -1.38 -6.90 25.42
CA ILE A 152 -0.94 -6.14 26.60
C ILE A 152 -0.96 -7.07 27.81
N ASP A 153 0.20 -7.51 28.28
CA ASP A 153 0.37 -8.30 29.47
C ASP A 153 1.08 -7.53 30.59
N SER A 154 1.14 -8.10 31.79
CA SER A 154 1.80 -7.47 32.93
C SER A 154 3.27 -7.17 32.69
N SER A 155 3.97 -7.98 31.88
CA SER A 155 5.38 -7.75 31.52
C SER A 155 5.52 -6.52 30.63
N PHE A 156 4.59 -6.34 29.68
CA PHE A 156 4.52 -5.17 28.81
C PHE A 156 4.22 -3.90 29.63
N MET A 157 3.21 -3.95 30.52
CA MET A 157 2.82 -2.79 31.36
C MET A 157 3.96 -2.33 32.26
N ASN A 158 4.74 -3.27 32.81
CA ASN A 158 5.86 -2.98 33.71
C ASN A 158 7.19 -2.66 32.98
N SER A 159 7.18 -2.60 31.66
CA SER A 159 8.39 -2.32 30.90
C SER A 159 8.88 -0.88 31.13
N LYS A 160 10.22 -0.69 31.08
CA LYS A 160 10.85 0.64 31.29
C LYS A 160 10.34 1.73 30.31
N VAL A 161 9.81 1.33 29.16
CA VAL A 161 9.26 2.24 28.14
C VAL A 161 8.03 2.97 28.69
N PHE A 162 7.19 2.30 29.46
CA PHE A 162 5.94 2.85 29.97
C PHE A 162 6.03 3.49 31.36
N LYS A 163 7.23 3.53 31.96
CA LYS A 163 7.43 4.20 33.26
C LYS A 163 7.05 5.69 33.17
N GLY A 164 6.02 6.11 33.90
CA GLY A 164 5.39 7.44 33.85
C GLY A 164 4.29 7.58 32.79
N LEU A 165 3.83 6.46 32.23
CA LEU A 165 2.72 6.36 31.30
C LEU A 165 1.63 5.39 31.81
N GLU A 166 1.67 5.00 33.10
CA GLU A 166 0.82 3.97 33.69
C GLU A 166 -0.68 4.30 33.55
N PHE A 167 -1.03 5.59 33.47
CA PHE A 167 -2.41 6.07 33.29
C PHE A 167 -3.07 5.55 32.00
N VAL A 168 -2.29 5.21 30.96
CA VAL A 168 -2.86 4.71 29.70
C VAL A 168 -3.48 3.33 29.86
N PHE A 169 -2.96 2.51 30.78
CA PHE A 169 -3.43 1.15 30.99
C PHE A 169 -4.81 1.04 31.64
N SER A 170 -5.34 2.17 32.14
CA SER A 170 -6.75 2.23 32.58
C SER A 170 -7.76 2.13 31.42
N LYS A 171 -7.27 2.20 30.16
CA LYS A 171 -8.06 2.12 28.92
C LYS A 171 -7.71 0.89 28.09
N VAL A 172 -7.07 -0.12 28.68
CA VAL A 172 -6.89 -1.44 28.07
C VAL A 172 -8.24 -2.14 28.01
N ASP A 173 -8.57 -2.66 26.83
CA ASP A 173 -9.81 -3.38 26.56
C ASP A 173 -9.49 -4.73 25.91
N THR A 174 -10.49 -5.57 25.65
CA THR A 174 -10.33 -6.89 25.04
C THR A 174 -11.07 -6.93 23.70
N SER A 175 -10.40 -7.38 22.66
CA SER A 175 -10.97 -7.50 21.31
C SER A 175 -11.96 -8.66 21.22
N ASP A 176 -13.19 -8.43 20.80
CA ASP A 176 -14.21 -9.45 20.56
C ASP A 176 -13.80 -10.42 19.42
N VAL A 177 -12.99 -9.95 18.46
CA VAL A 177 -12.55 -10.75 17.32
C VAL A 177 -11.41 -11.73 17.69
N THR A 178 -10.49 -11.30 18.56
CA THR A 178 -9.27 -12.09 18.84
C THR A 178 -9.15 -12.57 20.28
N GLY A 179 -9.96 -12.03 21.21
CA GLY A 179 -9.85 -12.28 22.65
C GLY A 179 -8.59 -11.71 23.30
N LYS A 180 -7.82 -10.86 22.60
CA LYS A 180 -6.60 -10.26 23.14
C LYS A 180 -6.83 -8.88 23.67
N THR A 181 -6.08 -8.54 24.72
CA THR A 181 -6.05 -7.19 25.26
C THR A 181 -5.43 -6.21 24.27
N TYR A 182 -6.00 -5.00 24.18
CA TYR A 182 -5.47 -3.94 23.34
C TYR A 182 -5.57 -2.56 24.00
N LEU A 183 -4.76 -1.63 23.53
CA LEU A 183 -4.70 -0.25 23.98
C LEU A 183 -4.71 0.68 22.75
N PRO A 184 -5.75 1.53 22.58
CA PRO A 184 -5.75 2.51 21.51
C PRO A 184 -4.63 3.54 21.65
N ILE A 185 -3.92 3.80 20.53
CA ILE A 185 -2.82 4.77 20.47
C ILE A 185 -3.04 5.86 19.42
N PHE A 186 -3.98 5.64 18.49
CA PHE A 186 -4.33 6.57 17.44
C PHE A 186 -5.75 6.35 16.94
N ILE A 187 -6.47 7.45 16.71
CA ILE A 187 -7.79 7.46 16.07
C ILE A 187 -7.83 8.59 15.05
N ASN A 188 -8.25 8.26 13.82
CA ASN A 188 -8.60 9.24 12.80
C ASN A 188 -10.07 9.07 12.41
N GLU A 189 -10.83 10.16 12.44
CA GLU A 189 -12.23 10.21 12.03
C GLU A 189 -12.38 11.11 10.81
N SER A 190 -13.17 10.69 9.84
CA SER A 190 -13.47 11.47 8.64
C SER A 190 -14.96 11.38 8.27
N ILE A 191 -15.52 12.47 7.78
CA ILE A 191 -16.89 12.53 7.26
C ILE A 191 -16.83 13.01 5.81
N TYR A 192 -17.53 12.30 4.94
CA TYR A 192 -17.59 12.59 3.51
C TYR A 192 -19.04 12.65 3.01
N ASP A 193 -19.28 13.50 2.02
CA ASP A 193 -20.38 13.32 1.07
C ASP A 193 -19.84 12.58 -0.16
N VAL A 194 -20.53 11.54 -0.57
CA VAL A 194 -20.15 10.71 -1.71
C VAL A 194 -21.22 10.80 -2.79
N TYR A 195 -20.78 11.00 -4.03
CA TYR A 195 -21.62 11.12 -5.21
C TYR A 195 -21.15 10.16 -6.26
N GLY A 196 -22.02 9.32 -6.78
CA GLY A 196 -21.69 8.36 -7.81
C GLY A 196 -22.58 8.48 -9.04
N ASP A 197 -21.99 8.19 -10.20
CA ASP A 197 -22.69 8.07 -11.49
C ASP A 197 -22.26 6.77 -12.19
N ASN A 198 -23.18 5.82 -12.24
CA ASN A 198 -22.94 4.50 -12.82
C ASN A 198 -22.87 4.50 -14.35
N LYS A 199 -23.44 5.53 -15.01
CA LYS A 199 -23.40 5.65 -16.48
C LYS A 199 -22.00 5.98 -16.97
N ILE A 200 -21.33 6.91 -16.29
CA ILE A 200 -19.94 7.30 -16.61
C ILE A 200 -18.92 6.55 -15.79
N GLY A 201 -19.35 5.71 -14.82
CA GLY A 201 -18.48 4.90 -13.97
C GLY A 201 -17.58 5.74 -13.05
N LYS A 202 -18.07 6.86 -12.54
CA LYS A 202 -17.32 7.77 -11.67
C LYS A 202 -17.98 7.95 -10.32
N GLU A 203 -17.13 8.09 -9.29
CA GLU A 203 -17.51 8.47 -7.94
C GLU A 203 -16.65 9.64 -7.46
N LYS A 204 -17.27 10.58 -6.75
CA LYS A 204 -16.64 11.77 -6.17
C LYS A 204 -16.89 11.82 -4.67
N GLU A 205 -15.82 11.84 -3.90
CA GLU A 205 -15.87 12.04 -2.45
C GLU A 205 -15.51 13.49 -2.10
N VAL A 206 -16.32 14.10 -1.23
CA VAL A 206 -16.10 15.45 -0.71
C VAL A 206 -15.96 15.37 0.79
N ILE A 207 -14.75 15.61 1.31
CA ILE A 207 -14.49 15.58 2.75
C ILE A 207 -15.13 16.80 3.46
N LYS A 208 -15.93 16.56 4.50
CA LYS A 208 -16.60 17.58 5.33
C LYS A 208 -15.86 17.86 6.63
N ALA A 209 -15.27 16.83 7.22
CA ALA A 209 -14.54 16.91 8.47
C ALA A 209 -13.47 15.81 8.57
N ASN A 210 -12.36 16.13 9.23
CA ASN A 210 -11.33 15.15 9.61
C ASN A 210 -10.76 15.53 10.98
N LYS A 211 -10.61 14.55 11.87
CA LYS A 211 -10.05 14.73 13.22
C LYS A 211 -9.05 13.61 13.52
N ASN A 212 -7.88 14.00 13.98
CA ASN A 212 -6.85 13.08 14.46
C ASN A 212 -6.67 13.19 15.97
N SER A 213 -6.65 12.07 16.66
CA SER A 213 -6.37 11.94 18.09
C SER A 213 -5.26 10.91 18.32
N GLY A 214 -4.36 11.17 19.27
CA GLY A 214 -3.21 10.29 19.54
C GLY A 214 -1.95 10.68 18.77
N LEU A 215 -1.30 9.73 18.09
CA LEU A 215 -0.07 9.95 17.30
C LEU A 215 -0.27 11.11 16.33
N GLY A 216 0.71 12.00 16.25
CA GLY A 216 0.62 13.20 15.40
C GLY A 216 0.58 12.90 13.89
N ASN A 217 0.32 13.95 13.09
CA ASN A 217 0.20 13.89 11.63
C ASN A 217 1.56 13.67 10.91
N GLY A 218 2.43 12.81 11.43
CA GLY A 218 3.72 12.53 10.80
C GLY A 218 3.62 11.60 9.60
N ASP A 219 4.50 11.79 8.61
CA ASP A 219 4.56 11.01 7.36
C ASP A 219 4.66 9.48 7.60
N GLY A 220 5.25 9.06 8.73
CA GLY A 220 5.38 7.65 9.08
C GLY A 220 4.05 6.95 9.36
N VAL A 221 3.16 7.58 10.13
CA VAL A 221 1.83 7.04 10.44
C VAL A 221 0.96 7.02 9.18
N ASN A 222 0.98 8.11 8.41
CA ASN A 222 0.24 8.20 7.15
C ASN A 222 0.65 7.10 6.14
N THR A 223 1.87 6.61 6.20
CA THR A 223 2.35 5.50 5.35
C THR A 223 1.68 4.17 5.71
N PHE A 224 1.46 3.89 6.99
CA PHE A 224 0.73 2.70 7.44
C PHE A 224 -0.79 2.82 7.25
N ILE A 225 -1.31 4.02 7.48
CA ILE A 225 -2.76 4.28 7.40
C ILE A 225 -3.30 4.08 5.97
N LYS A 226 -2.55 4.49 4.95
CA LYS A 226 -3.02 4.53 3.55
C LYS A 226 -3.47 3.17 3.01
N ASP A 227 -2.90 2.05 3.47
CA ASP A 227 -3.32 0.72 3.05
C ASP A 227 -4.63 0.28 3.75
N LEU A 228 -4.97 0.86 4.91
CA LEU A 228 -6.25 0.66 5.58
C LEU A 228 -7.40 1.41 4.88
N TYR A 229 -7.10 2.51 4.17
CA TYR A 229 -8.11 3.27 3.39
C TYR A 229 -8.42 2.66 2.01
N SER A 230 -7.97 1.44 1.73
CA SER A 230 -8.27 0.79 0.46
C SER A 230 -9.72 0.34 0.39
N ASP A 231 -10.47 0.86 -0.58
CA ASP A 231 -11.82 0.39 -0.87
C ASP A 231 -11.77 -0.99 -1.50
N TYR A 232 -12.71 -1.83 -1.14
CA TYR A 232 -12.88 -3.16 -1.73
C TYR A 232 -14.36 -3.50 -1.90
N ASN A 233 -14.65 -4.35 -2.88
CA ASN A 233 -15.98 -4.85 -3.12
C ASN A 233 -15.96 -6.38 -3.05
N ILE A 234 -16.76 -6.95 -2.14
CA ILE A 234 -16.85 -8.42 -1.96
C ILE A 234 -17.32 -9.15 -3.21
N TYR A 235 -18.07 -8.48 -4.09
CA TYR A 235 -18.56 -9.04 -5.34
C TYR A 235 -17.53 -9.08 -6.48
N ASP A 236 -16.35 -8.45 -6.29
CA ASP A 236 -15.26 -8.52 -7.24
C ASP A 236 -14.60 -9.90 -7.21
N ASN A 237 -13.89 -10.25 -8.28
CA ASN A 237 -13.22 -11.55 -8.34
C ASN A 237 -12.04 -11.62 -7.36
N TYR A 238 -11.42 -10.48 -7.07
CA TYR A 238 -10.30 -10.34 -6.16
C TYR A 238 -10.50 -9.15 -5.23
N ILE A 239 -10.18 -9.37 -3.97
CA ILE A 239 -10.12 -8.32 -2.93
C ILE A 239 -8.65 -8.04 -2.69
N THR A 240 -8.22 -6.79 -2.84
CA THR A 240 -6.81 -6.41 -2.75
C THR A 240 -6.51 -5.78 -1.39
N PHE A 241 -5.61 -6.39 -0.61
CA PHE A 241 -5.04 -5.83 0.62
C PHE A 241 -3.53 -5.94 0.59
N PHE A 242 -2.83 -4.90 1.05
CA PHE A 242 -1.36 -4.91 1.15
C PHE A 242 -0.67 -5.40 -0.12
N ASP A 243 -1.12 -4.88 -1.27
CA ASP A 243 -0.65 -5.31 -2.60
C ASP A 243 -0.88 -6.79 -2.95
N LYS A 244 -1.69 -7.51 -2.19
CA LYS A 244 -2.04 -8.91 -2.46
C LYS A 244 -3.48 -9.06 -2.93
N ASN A 245 -3.69 -9.90 -3.93
CA ASN A 245 -4.99 -10.22 -4.46
C ASN A 245 -5.51 -11.51 -3.82
N PHE A 246 -6.48 -11.37 -2.93
CA PHE A 246 -7.19 -12.50 -2.33
C PHE A 246 -8.38 -12.86 -3.22
N THR A 247 -8.56 -14.13 -3.50
CA THR A 247 -9.75 -14.57 -4.23
C THR A 247 -11.00 -14.33 -3.38
N SER A 248 -11.97 -13.56 -3.90
CA SER A 248 -13.24 -13.37 -3.20
C SER A 248 -14.04 -14.68 -3.12
N PRO A 249 -14.70 -14.97 -1.99
CA PRO A 249 -15.61 -16.11 -1.89
C PRO A 249 -16.82 -15.96 -2.84
N LEU A 250 -17.15 -14.77 -3.28
CA LEU A 250 -18.24 -14.51 -4.24
C LEU A 250 -17.75 -14.45 -5.70
N SER A 251 -16.47 -14.77 -5.98
CA SER A 251 -15.94 -14.80 -7.33
C SER A 251 -16.43 -16.03 -8.12
N ARG A 252 -16.47 -15.90 -9.45
CA ARG A 252 -16.78 -17.08 -10.30
C ARG A 252 -15.72 -18.17 -10.20
N THR A 253 -14.46 -17.81 -9.97
CA THR A 253 -13.35 -18.75 -9.74
C THR A 253 -13.34 -19.30 -8.32
N GLY A 254 -14.21 -18.81 -7.45
CA GLY A 254 -14.36 -19.26 -6.07
C GLY A 254 -14.63 -20.75 -5.95
N ILE A 255 -15.42 -21.35 -6.87
CA ILE A 255 -15.71 -22.79 -6.86
C ILE A 255 -14.44 -23.65 -6.92
N ASP A 256 -13.40 -23.18 -7.60
CA ASP A 256 -12.12 -23.89 -7.71
C ASP A 256 -11.20 -23.65 -6.52
N THR A 257 -11.45 -22.57 -5.79
CA THR A 257 -10.63 -22.09 -4.68
C THR A 257 -11.18 -22.51 -3.31
N TYR A 258 -12.50 -22.49 -3.14
CA TYR A 258 -13.18 -22.75 -1.87
C TYR A 258 -14.05 -24.00 -1.89
N ASN A 259 -14.24 -24.55 -0.71
CA ASN A 259 -15.37 -25.43 -0.38
C ASN A 259 -16.52 -24.54 0.11
N TYR A 260 -17.76 -24.85 -0.26
CA TYR A 260 -18.96 -24.16 0.20
C TYR A 260 -19.93 -25.15 0.82
N VAL A 261 -20.52 -24.75 1.94
CA VAL A 261 -21.48 -25.53 2.71
C VAL A 261 -22.68 -24.65 3.02
N LEU A 262 -23.87 -25.07 2.63
CA LEU A 262 -25.12 -24.48 3.12
C LEU A 262 -25.29 -24.95 4.56
N SER A 263 -25.09 -24.06 5.53
CA SER A 263 -25.01 -24.36 6.96
C SER A 263 -26.35 -24.19 7.66
N ASP A 264 -27.09 -23.14 7.30
CA ASP A 264 -28.32 -22.78 8.01
C ASP A 264 -29.24 -21.91 7.15
N SER A 265 -30.42 -21.58 7.65
CA SER A 265 -31.30 -20.54 7.13
C SER A 265 -32.12 -19.91 8.26
N SER A 266 -32.25 -18.60 8.24
CA SER A 266 -32.93 -17.84 9.31
C SER A 266 -33.49 -16.53 8.79
N TYR A 267 -34.42 -15.94 9.56
CA TYR A 267 -34.81 -14.55 9.37
C TYR A 267 -33.76 -13.61 9.96
N ILE A 268 -33.27 -12.66 9.13
CA ILE A 268 -32.46 -11.53 9.55
C ILE A 268 -33.22 -10.26 9.16
N ASP A 269 -33.59 -9.43 10.12
CA ASP A 269 -34.38 -8.21 9.90
C ASP A 269 -35.60 -8.42 8.99
N LYS A 270 -36.40 -9.44 9.31
CA LYS A 270 -37.62 -9.83 8.57
C LYS A 270 -37.39 -10.41 7.16
N LYS A 271 -36.14 -10.61 6.73
CA LYS A 271 -35.82 -11.27 5.44
C LYS A 271 -35.28 -12.67 5.67
N TRP A 272 -35.83 -13.66 4.95
CA TRP A 272 -35.30 -15.00 5.00
C TRP A 272 -33.98 -15.11 4.28
N CYS A 273 -32.96 -15.64 4.94
CA CYS A 273 -31.59 -15.72 4.44
C CYS A 273 -31.02 -17.13 4.63
N TYR A 274 -30.20 -17.55 3.66
CA TYR A 274 -29.39 -18.77 3.74
C TYR A 274 -28.01 -18.42 4.26
N ASN A 275 -27.47 -19.19 5.22
CA ASN A 275 -26.09 -19.12 5.66
C ASN A 275 -25.19 -20.04 4.84
N ILE A 276 -24.17 -19.51 4.20
CA ILE A 276 -23.17 -20.29 3.47
C ILE A 276 -21.81 -20.09 4.11
N VAL A 277 -21.25 -21.18 4.63
CA VAL A 277 -19.89 -21.27 5.15
C VAL A 277 -18.94 -21.61 4.00
N PHE A 278 -17.77 -20.94 3.98
CA PHE A 278 -16.74 -21.19 2.99
C PHE A 278 -15.34 -21.28 3.60
N TYR A 279 -14.51 -22.14 3.05
CA TYR A 279 -13.13 -22.33 3.47
C TYR A 279 -12.26 -22.83 2.30
N PRO A 280 -10.93 -22.57 2.32
CA PRO A 280 -10.07 -22.88 1.18
C PRO A 280 -9.95 -24.38 0.89
N ARG A 281 -9.85 -24.73 -0.38
CA ARG A 281 -9.53 -26.12 -0.83
C ARG A 281 -8.06 -26.46 -0.64
N ARG A 282 -7.17 -25.45 -0.59
CA ARG A 282 -5.71 -25.62 -0.51
C ARG A 282 -5.09 -24.68 0.51
N LYS A 283 -4.08 -25.16 1.21
CA LYS A 283 -3.27 -24.32 2.12
C LYS A 283 -2.25 -23.48 1.32
N GLY A 284 -1.92 -22.32 1.83
CA GLY A 284 -0.87 -21.42 1.27
C GLY A 284 -1.34 -20.52 0.13
N GLU A 285 -2.62 -20.55 -0.25
CA GLU A 285 -3.21 -19.59 -1.18
C GLU A 285 -3.69 -18.32 -0.45
N LEU A 286 -3.77 -17.21 -1.20
CA LEU A 286 -4.34 -15.96 -0.69
C LEU A 286 -5.87 -16.05 -0.73
N THR A 287 -6.43 -16.51 0.38
CA THR A 287 -7.83 -16.88 0.50
C THR A 287 -8.38 -16.54 1.88
N PHE A 288 -9.69 -16.47 1.97
CA PHE A 288 -10.45 -16.26 3.21
C PHE A 288 -11.08 -17.57 3.70
N LYS A 289 -11.55 -17.55 4.92
CA LYS A 289 -12.52 -18.48 5.51
C LYS A 289 -13.58 -17.66 6.23
N GLY A 290 -14.80 -18.12 6.28
CA GLY A 290 -15.89 -17.38 6.93
C GLY A 290 -17.27 -17.86 6.49
N ASN A 291 -18.24 -17.00 6.66
CA ASN A 291 -19.61 -17.24 6.25
C ASN A 291 -20.26 -15.99 5.69
N PHE A 292 -21.35 -16.17 4.95
CA PHE A 292 -22.20 -15.08 4.52
C PHE A 292 -23.67 -15.47 4.53
N TRP A 293 -24.51 -14.49 4.80
CA TRP A 293 -25.95 -14.61 4.76
C TRP A 293 -26.48 -13.98 3.47
N VAL A 294 -27.25 -14.73 2.72
CA VAL A 294 -27.79 -14.32 1.43
C VAL A 294 -29.30 -14.45 1.41
N ASN A 295 -30.00 -13.38 1.01
CA ASN A 295 -31.44 -13.36 0.92
C ASN A 295 -31.97 -14.38 -0.14
N ASP A 296 -33.05 -15.07 0.16
CA ASP A 296 -33.61 -16.14 -0.68
C ASP A 296 -34.27 -15.64 -1.98
N THR A 297 -34.75 -14.42 -2.00
CA THR A 297 -35.52 -13.83 -3.10
C THR A 297 -34.63 -13.04 -4.05
N THR A 298 -33.82 -12.10 -3.52
CA THR A 298 -32.95 -11.20 -4.31
C THR A 298 -31.58 -11.78 -4.57
N TYR A 299 -31.14 -12.77 -3.77
CA TYR A 299 -29.78 -13.32 -3.74
C TYR A 299 -28.70 -12.25 -3.48
N ALA A 300 -29.09 -11.16 -2.79
CA ALA A 300 -28.17 -10.17 -2.27
C ALA A 300 -27.59 -10.62 -0.92
N ILE A 301 -26.36 -10.21 -0.66
CA ILE A 301 -25.71 -10.45 0.65
C ILE A 301 -26.32 -9.53 1.69
N LYS A 302 -26.77 -10.10 2.83
CA LYS A 302 -27.24 -9.34 3.99
C LYS A 302 -26.10 -9.10 5.00
N LYS A 303 -25.25 -10.09 5.20
CA LYS A 303 -24.10 -10.00 6.07
C LYS A 303 -23.00 -10.94 5.56
N ILE A 304 -21.73 -10.53 5.69
CA ILE A 304 -20.58 -11.39 5.44
C ILE A 304 -19.54 -11.18 6.52
N GLU A 305 -18.99 -12.26 7.04
CA GLU A 305 -17.88 -12.28 7.97
C GLU A 305 -16.79 -13.20 7.43
N MET A 306 -15.57 -12.69 7.33
CA MET A 306 -14.46 -13.48 6.80
C MET A 306 -13.12 -13.08 7.38
N SER A 307 -12.23 -14.06 7.51
CA SER A 307 -10.84 -13.84 7.93
C SER A 307 -9.86 -14.50 6.96
N VAL A 308 -8.65 -13.97 6.89
CA VAL A 308 -7.58 -14.54 6.08
C VAL A 308 -7.10 -15.84 6.73
N THR A 309 -6.77 -16.84 5.93
CA THR A 309 -6.27 -18.11 6.46
C THR A 309 -4.86 -17.96 7.05
N LYS A 310 -4.57 -18.58 8.19
CA LYS A 310 -3.24 -18.57 8.85
C LYS A 310 -2.10 -19.03 7.93
N SER A 311 -2.40 -19.80 6.88
CA SER A 311 -1.42 -20.30 5.92
C SER A 311 -1.16 -19.36 4.74
N ALA A 312 -1.87 -18.24 4.63
CA ALA A 312 -1.67 -17.28 3.55
C ALA A 312 -0.24 -16.71 3.54
N ASN A 313 0.33 -16.58 2.33
CA ASN A 313 1.67 -16.02 2.15
C ASN A 313 1.62 -14.48 2.22
N ILE A 314 1.42 -13.98 3.43
CA ILE A 314 1.44 -12.56 3.76
C ILE A 314 2.39 -12.33 4.94
N ASN A 315 3.23 -11.29 4.85
CA ASN A 315 4.18 -10.94 5.91
C ASN A 315 3.58 -9.90 6.85
N TRP A 316 4.14 -9.81 8.05
CA TRP A 316 3.85 -8.79 9.06
C TRP A 316 2.39 -8.73 9.51
N VAL A 317 1.51 -9.48 8.84
CA VAL A 317 0.08 -9.60 9.17
C VAL A 317 -0.18 -11.00 9.69
N LYS A 318 -0.75 -11.09 10.87
CA LYS A 318 -1.09 -12.31 11.56
C LYS A 318 -2.50 -12.75 11.19
N ASP A 319 -3.42 -11.79 11.12
CA ASP A 319 -4.80 -11.99 10.72
C ASP A 319 -5.37 -10.74 10.04
N ILE A 320 -6.36 -10.93 9.18
CA ILE A 320 -7.23 -9.89 8.63
C ILE A 320 -8.66 -10.38 8.82
N PHE A 321 -9.46 -9.60 9.49
CA PHE A 321 -10.88 -9.85 9.69
C PHE A 321 -11.68 -8.77 8.96
N LEU A 322 -12.74 -9.18 8.29
CA LEU A 322 -13.64 -8.34 7.51
C LEU A 322 -15.07 -8.69 7.85
N GLU A 323 -15.89 -7.67 8.07
CA GLU A 323 -17.33 -7.79 8.27
C GLU A 323 -18.04 -6.70 7.47
N GLN A 324 -19.05 -7.07 6.72
CA GLN A 324 -19.94 -6.13 6.04
C GLN A 324 -21.39 -6.46 6.34
N GLU A 325 -22.19 -5.41 6.65
CA GLU A 325 -23.61 -5.48 6.90
C GLU A 325 -24.35 -4.60 5.89
N PHE A 326 -25.47 -5.14 5.40
CA PHE A 326 -26.31 -4.47 4.41
C PHE A 326 -27.73 -4.36 4.94
N ASP A 327 -28.32 -3.18 4.84
CA ASP A 327 -29.73 -2.96 5.12
C ASP A 327 -30.56 -2.94 3.85
N VAL A 328 -31.86 -3.15 4.03
CA VAL A 328 -32.79 -3.26 2.92
C VAL A 328 -33.59 -1.96 2.81
N GLU A 329 -33.40 -1.26 1.69
CA GLU A 329 -34.24 -0.12 1.31
C GLU A 329 -35.32 -0.53 0.30
N ASN A 330 -36.52 0.03 0.43
CA ASN A 330 -37.66 -0.20 -0.45
C ASN A 330 -37.92 -1.71 -0.69
N ASP A 331 -37.81 -2.50 0.39
CA ASP A 331 -38.05 -3.97 0.44
C ASP A 331 -37.19 -4.84 -0.48
N SER A 332 -36.36 -4.31 -1.36
CA SER A 332 -35.65 -5.07 -2.38
C SER A 332 -34.18 -4.72 -2.61
N VAL A 333 -33.76 -3.51 -2.23
CA VAL A 333 -32.38 -3.02 -2.48
C VAL A 333 -31.54 -3.19 -1.23
N PHE A 334 -30.46 -3.98 -1.34
CA PHE A 334 -29.51 -4.17 -0.25
C PHE A 334 -28.36 -3.19 -0.37
N ILE A 335 -28.27 -2.28 0.59
CA ILE A 335 -27.31 -1.18 0.63
C ILE A 335 -26.33 -1.43 1.77
N LEU A 336 -25.03 -1.29 1.49
CA LEU A 336 -23.98 -1.38 2.51
C LEU A 336 -24.17 -0.25 3.55
N THR A 337 -24.31 -0.63 4.81
CA THR A 337 -24.49 0.31 5.94
C THR A 337 -23.30 0.30 6.87
N ARG A 338 -22.59 -0.83 6.98
CA ARG A 338 -21.41 -0.96 7.83
C ARG A 338 -20.35 -1.82 7.15
N ASP A 339 -19.11 -1.35 7.18
CA ASP A 339 -17.92 -2.08 6.79
C ASP A 339 -16.89 -2.01 7.91
N TYR A 340 -16.50 -3.15 8.46
CA TYR A 340 -15.48 -3.27 9.49
C TYR A 340 -14.32 -4.10 9.00
N MET A 341 -13.10 -3.59 9.17
CA MET A 341 -11.87 -4.29 8.86
C MET A 341 -10.93 -4.20 10.06
N MET A 342 -10.31 -5.31 10.43
CA MET A 342 -9.24 -5.36 11.41
C MET A 342 -8.07 -6.17 10.85
N SER A 343 -6.85 -5.61 10.95
CA SER A 343 -5.61 -6.28 10.60
C SER A 343 -4.72 -6.38 11.84
N ASP A 344 -4.27 -7.59 12.19
CA ASP A 344 -3.33 -7.84 13.30
C ASP A 344 -1.90 -7.83 12.74
N PHE A 345 -1.21 -6.70 12.86
CA PHE A 345 0.18 -6.52 12.44
C PHE A 345 1.13 -7.03 13.52
N SER A 346 2.06 -7.91 13.15
CA SER A 346 3.06 -8.44 14.06
C SER A 346 4.32 -8.92 13.32
N ILE A 347 5.49 -8.68 13.90
CA ILE A 347 6.76 -9.17 13.38
C ILE A 347 6.79 -10.71 13.41
N ASN A 348 6.14 -11.32 14.40
CA ASN A 348 6.10 -12.76 14.59
C ASN A 348 4.65 -13.27 14.58
N LYS A 349 4.39 -14.38 13.85
CA LYS A 349 3.06 -15.00 13.77
C LYS A 349 2.68 -15.86 15.01
N LYS A 350 3.51 -15.88 16.07
CA LYS A 350 3.15 -16.59 17.32
C LYS A 350 1.96 -15.90 18.01
N GLU A 351 1.05 -16.66 18.59
CA GLU A 351 -0.19 -16.13 19.19
C GLU A 351 0.07 -15.09 20.29
N LYS A 352 1.05 -15.33 21.14
CA LYS A 352 1.43 -14.45 22.25
C LYS A 352 2.38 -13.29 21.86
N SER A 353 2.68 -13.11 20.57
CA SER A 353 3.53 -12.00 20.18
C SER A 353 2.76 -10.69 20.17
N GLN A 354 3.38 -9.67 20.70
CA GLN A 354 2.90 -8.29 20.64
C GLN A 354 2.77 -7.82 19.20
N GLY A 355 1.83 -6.93 18.95
CA GLY A 355 1.56 -6.39 17.65
C GLY A 355 0.76 -5.09 17.71
N VAL A 356 0.24 -4.71 16.57
CA VAL A 356 -0.60 -3.53 16.39
C VAL A 356 -1.84 -3.93 15.61
N TYR A 357 -3.02 -3.61 16.11
CA TYR A 357 -4.23 -3.65 15.31
C TYR A 357 -4.32 -2.39 14.47
N GLY A 358 -4.61 -2.54 13.19
CA GLY A 358 -5.14 -1.50 12.35
C GLY A 358 -6.61 -1.81 12.10
N LYS A 359 -7.50 -0.97 12.59
CA LYS A 359 -8.94 -1.13 12.47
C LYS A 359 -9.51 -0.03 11.58
N ARG A 360 -10.51 -0.35 10.77
CA ARG A 360 -11.32 0.62 10.06
C ARG A 360 -12.78 0.27 10.24
N THR A 361 -13.57 1.24 10.68
CA THR A 361 -15.03 1.18 10.68
C THR A 361 -15.54 2.22 9.72
N THR A 362 -16.33 1.83 8.73
CA THR A 362 -16.99 2.74 7.79
C THR A 362 -18.49 2.55 7.93
N LEU A 363 -19.21 3.65 8.13
CA LEU A 363 -20.66 3.70 8.24
C LEU A 363 -21.22 4.55 7.10
N TYR A 364 -22.35 4.14 6.58
CA TYR A 364 -23.02 4.78 5.45
C TYR A 364 -24.46 5.12 5.82
N ARG A 365 -24.92 6.33 5.48
CA ARG A 365 -26.30 6.77 5.76
C ARG A 365 -26.78 7.81 4.75
N ASN A 366 -28.07 8.19 4.85
CA ASN A 366 -28.69 9.26 4.07
C ASN A 366 -28.56 9.04 2.56
N HIS A 367 -28.77 7.79 2.12
CA HIS A 367 -28.75 7.45 0.70
C HIS A 367 -29.86 8.19 -0.05
N LYS A 368 -29.51 8.78 -1.20
CA LYS A 368 -30.43 9.39 -2.15
C LYS A 368 -30.10 8.93 -3.55
N TYR A 369 -31.12 8.73 -4.36
CA TYR A 369 -30.98 8.10 -5.67
C TYR A 369 -31.52 9.00 -6.78
N ASN A 370 -30.91 8.94 -7.94
CA ASN A 370 -31.31 9.63 -9.16
C ASN A 370 -31.45 11.16 -8.99
N GLN A 371 -30.60 11.74 -8.15
CA GLN A 371 -30.44 13.19 -8.03
C GLN A 371 -29.49 13.66 -9.12
N GLU A 372 -30.02 14.18 -10.23
CA GLU A 372 -29.24 14.50 -11.42
C GLU A 372 -28.20 15.59 -11.12
N LYS A 373 -26.93 15.26 -11.40
CA LYS A 373 -25.81 16.18 -11.42
C LYS A 373 -25.14 16.14 -12.78
N PRO A 374 -24.67 17.28 -13.32
CA PRO A 374 -24.02 17.30 -14.63
C PRO A 374 -22.70 16.52 -14.60
N GLU A 375 -22.31 15.92 -15.73
CA GLU A 375 -21.05 15.15 -15.86
C GLU A 375 -19.82 15.94 -15.39
N LYS A 376 -19.80 17.27 -15.63
CA LYS A 376 -18.75 18.18 -15.16
C LYS A 376 -18.56 18.14 -13.62
N PHE A 377 -19.63 17.86 -12.85
CA PHE A 377 -19.55 17.73 -11.39
C PHE A 377 -18.64 16.56 -10.96
N TYR A 378 -18.67 15.45 -11.71
CA TYR A 378 -17.88 14.25 -11.43
C TYR A 378 -16.45 14.30 -11.98
N ARG A 379 -16.08 15.36 -12.70
CA ARG A 379 -14.70 15.58 -13.10
C ARG A 379 -13.85 15.67 -11.85
N GLU A 380 -12.78 14.88 -11.81
CA GLU A 380 -11.82 14.92 -10.71
C GLU A 380 -11.08 16.27 -10.75
N GLU A 381 -11.66 17.26 -10.11
CA GLU A 381 -10.95 18.49 -9.78
C GLU A 381 -9.90 18.15 -8.71
N VAL A 382 -8.80 18.87 -8.73
CA VAL A 382 -7.85 18.85 -7.62
C VAL A 382 -8.59 19.41 -6.41
N ASN A 383 -9.05 18.53 -5.53
CA ASN A 383 -9.91 18.93 -4.41
C ASN A 383 -9.09 19.80 -3.45
N TYR A 384 -9.33 21.12 -3.51
CA TYR A 384 -8.93 22.01 -2.46
C TYR A 384 -9.78 21.73 -1.22
N VAL A 385 -9.15 21.25 -0.16
CA VAL A 385 -9.81 21.10 1.14
C VAL A 385 -9.51 22.32 1.98
N ASP A 386 -10.58 23.05 2.36
CA ASP A 386 -10.48 24.16 3.32
C ASP A 386 -9.89 23.65 4.64
N ASN A 387 -8.99 24.42 5.25
CA ASN A 387 -8.44 24.13 6.57
C ASN A 387 -9.53 23.97 7.66
N LYS A 388 -10.73 24.54 7.45
CA LYS A 388 -11.89 24.34 8.32
C LYS A 388 -12.27 22.87 8.49
N VAL A 389 -12.02 22.03 7.50
CA VAL A 389 -12.29 20.58 7.57
C VAL A 389 -11.49 19.91 8.69
N TYR A 390 -10.25 20.34 8.91
CA TYR A 390 -9.34 19.80 9.93
C TYR A 390 -9.52 20.46 11.31
N ASN A 391 -10.31 21.54 11.40
CA ASN A 391 -10.47 22.34 12.61
C ASN A 391 -11.94 22.48 13.02
N ARG A 392 -12.75 21.44 12.78
CA ARG A 392 -14.14 21.40 13.25
C ARG A 392 -14.19 21.35 14.78
N SER A 393 -15.16 22.06 15.38
CA SER A 393 -15.35 22.10 16.82
C SER A 393 -15.81 20.75 17.40
N ASN A 394 -15.71 20.57 18.71
CA ASN A 394 -16.19 19.34 19.35
C ASN A 394 -17.72 19.21 19.24
N GLU A 395 -18.44 20.31 19.29
CA GLU A 395 -19.90 20.37 19.11
C GLU A 395 -20.29 19.85 17.73
N TYR A 396 -19.55 20.27 16.68
CA TYR A 396 -19.75 19.75 15.32
C TYR A 396 -19.60 18.22 15.28
N TRP A 397 -18.60 17.66 15.97
CA TRP A 397 -18.37 16.22 16.01
C TRP A 397 -19.45 15.49 16.81
N GLU A 398 -19.96 16.07 17.92
CA GLU A 398 -21.05 15.50 18.71
C GLU A 398 -22.36 15.42 17.93
N GLU A 399 -22.64 16.40 17.08
CA GLU A 399 -23.83 16.45 16.22
C GLU A 399 -23.74 15.58 14.98
N ASN A 400 -22.54 15.46 14.37
CA ASN A 400 -22.37 14.85 13.05
C ASN A 400 -21.76 13.44 13.05
N ARG A 401 -21.25 12.91 14.17
CA ARG A 401 -20.89 11.50 14.26
C ARG A 401 -22.10 10.63 13.99
N PHE A 402 -21.87 9.52 13.28
CA PHE A 402 -22.94 8.58 12.97
C PHE A 402 -23.35 7.75 14.18
N GLU A 403 -22.42 7.54 15.12
CA GLU A 403 -22.62 6.89 16.41
C GLU A 403 -22.13 7.80 17.52
N LYS A 404 -22.91 7.91 18.60
CA LYS A 404 -22.54 8.70 19.79
C LYS A 404 -21.46 7.96 20.54
N LEU A 405 -20.42 8.68 20.96
CA LEU A 405 -19.37 8.12 21.81
C LEU A 405 -19.95 7.75 23.19
N ASN A 406 -19.64 6.58 23.67
CA ASN A 406 -19.87 6.16 25.03
C ASN A 406 -18.82 6.78 25.99
N LYS A 407 -19.00 6.56 27.34
CA LYS A 407 -18.11 7.15 28.36
C LYS A 407 -16.67 6.63 28.23
N ASP A 408 -16.48 5.39 27.82
CA ASP A 408 -15.16 4.78 27.69
C ASP A 408 -14.44 5.33 26.47
N GLU A 409 -15.12 5.47 25.34
CA GLU A 409 -14.59 6.10 24.12
C GLU A 409 -14.20 7.57 24.39
N ILE A 410 -15.04 8.37 25.08
CA ILE A 410 -14.67 9.73 25.49
C ILE A 410 -13.40 9.70 26.35
N GLY A 411 -13.28 8.72 27.26
CA GLY A 411 -12.09 8.51 28.07
C GLY A 411 -10.83 8.20 27.25
N ILE A 412 -10.96 7.43 26.17
CA ILE A 412 -9.87 7.13 25.23
C ILE A 412 -9.40 8.41 24.54
N TYR A 413 -10.29 9.25 24.01
CA TYR A 413 -9.90 10.51 23.37
C TYR A 413 -9.14 11.43 24.35
N LYS A 414 -9.60 11.56 25.58
CA LYS A 414 -8.91 12.33 26.63
C LYS A 414 -7.52 11.75 26.95
N MET A 415 -7.40 10.44 27.04
CA MET A 415 -6.13 9.73 27.24
C MET A 415 -5.17 10.01 26.07
N LEU A 416 -5.64 9.91 24.82
CA LEU A 416 -4.83 10.17 23.63
C LEU A 416 -4.33 11.63 23.57
N ASP A 417 -5.16 12.59 23.94
CA ASP A 417 -4.75 14.01 24.00
C ASP A 417 -3.70 14.26 25.09
N THR A 418 -3.83 13.59 26.24
CA THR A 418 -2.81 13.63 27.29
C THR A 418 -1.50 12.97 26.84
N LEU A 419 -1.57 11.83 26.14
CA LEU A 419 -0.42 11.08 25.66
C LEU A 419 0.47 11.92 24.73
N LYS A 420 -0.14 12.78 23.89
CA LYS A 420 0.60 13.72 23.02
C LYS A 420 1.51 14.69 23.79
N THR A 421 1.22 14.96 25.05
CA THR A 421 2.01 15.90 25.88
C THR A 421 3.23 15.24 26.51
N VAL A 422 3.25 13.92 26.63
CA VAL A 422 4.29 13.17 27.37
C VAL A 422 5.59 13.06 26.58
N LYS A 423 6.70 13.54 27.16
CA LYS A 423 8.04 13.60 26.50
C LYS A 423 8.53 12.24 26.00
N LYS A 424 8.40 11.17 26.79
CA LYS A 424 8.84 9.82 26.41
C LYS A 424 8.08 9.29 25.20
N PHE A 425 6.76 9.52 25.15
CA PHE A 425 5.94 9.11 24.03
C PHE A 425 6.33 9.86 22.76
N LYS A 426 6.57 11.18 22.85
CA LYS A 426 7.11 11.96 21.73
C LYS A 426 8.44 11.41 21.21
N GLN A 427 9.32 10.98 22.09
CA GLN A 427 10.63 10.40 21.69
C GLN A 427 10.46 9.07 20.95
N ALA A 428 9.62 8.14 21.47
CA ALA A 428 9.32 6.87 20.79
C ALA A 428 8.65 7.10 19.44
N TYR A 429 7.68 8.00 19.37
CA TYR A 429 7.02 8.40 18.14
C TYR A 429 8.02 8.98 17.11
N ASN A 430 8.91 9.88 17.54
CA ASN A 430 9.93 10.46 16.68
C ASN A 430 10.84 9.38 16.09
N LEU A 431 11.21 8.36 16.86
CA LEU A 431 12.02 7.25 16.35
C LEU A 431 11.30 6.49 15.22
N VAL A 432 10.02 6.17 15.41
CA VAL A 432 9.21 5.52 14.37
C VAL A 432 9.08 6.41 13.13
N THR A 433 8.86 7.70 13.32
CA THR A 433 8.80 8.68 12.22
C THR A 433 10.12 8.76 11.46
N ILE A 434 11.26 8.76 12.15
CA ILE A 434 12.59 8.76 11.55
C ILE A 434 12.80 7.53 10.66
N LEU A 435 12.43 6.35 11.15
CA LEU A 435 12.56 5.10 10.39
C LEU A 435 11.64 5.07 9.15
N GLY A 436 10.46 5.68 9.24
CA GLY A 436 9.49 5.70 8.16
C GLY A 436 9.72 6.82 7.13
N SER A 437 10.08 8.03 7.56
CA SER A 437 10.26 9.19 6.70
C SER A 437 11.71 9.47 6.30
N GLY A 438 12.67 8.99 7.09
CA GLY A 438 14.09 9.33 6.96
C GLY A 438 14.44 10.72 7.50
N TYR A 439 13.52 11.40 8.20
CA TYR A 439 13.74 12.75 8.73
C TYR A 439 13.59 12.81 10.25
N ILE A 440 14.43 13.65 10.88
CA ILE A 440 14.25 14.06 12.28
C ILE A 440 13.45 15.36 12.29
N ASN A 441 12.25 15.31 12.84
CA ASN A 441 11.40 16.48 12.94
C ASN A 441 11.78 17.35 14.14
N TYR A 442 12.01 18.64 13.88
CA TYR A 442 12.22 19.65 14.91
C TYR A 442 11.29 20.84 14.66
N LYS A 443 10.11 20.84 15.27
CA LYS A 443 9.07 21.86 15.07
C LYS A 443 8.61 21.93 13.61
N GLN A 444 9.01 22.98 12.89
CA GLN A 444 8.68 23.26 11.49
C GLN A 444 9.83 22.97 10.53
N PHE A 445 10.84 22.25 11.01
CA PHE A 445 12.03 21.91 10.26
C PHE A 445 12.32 20.41 10.37
N ASP A 446 12.52 19.76 9.24
CA ASP A 446 12.92 18.36 9.14
C ASP A 446 14.40 18.29 8.77
N TYR A 447 15.22 17.75 9.66
CA TYR A 447 16.63 17.44 9.38
C TYR A 447 16.71 16.08 8.64
N GLY A 448 17.41 16.03 7.51
CA GLY A 448 17.63 14.80 6.74
C GLY A 448 17.73 15.02 5.22
N PRO A 449 17.52 13.97 4.41
CA PRO A 449 17.27 12.57 4.80
C PRO A 449 18.49 11.94 5.51
N ILE A 450 18.25 11.25 6.63
CA ILE A 450 19.32 10.67 7.46
C ILE A 450 20.12 9.63 6.68
N PHE A 451 19.46 8.81 5.86
CA PHE A 451 20.09 7.77 5.07
C PHE A 451 21.07 8.31 4.01
N SER A 452 21.04 9.61 3.71
CA SER A 452 21.99 10.29 2.81
C SER A 452 23.09 11.05 3.53
N THR A 453 23.15 10.98 4.87
CA THR A 453 24.18 11.66 5.68
C THR A 453 25.58 11.14 5.35
N PHE A 454 25.70 9.84 5.14
CA PHE A 454 26.95 9.19 4.74
C PHE A 454 26.83 8.67 3.31
N GLY A 455 27.86 8.87 2.53
CA GLY A 455 27.99 8.34 1.19
C GLY A 455 29.44 7.95 0.90
N TYR A 456 29.64 7.12 -0.10
CA TYR A 456 30.99 6.77 -0.59
C TYR A 456 30.94 6.58 -2.11
N ASN A 457 31.91 7.13 -2.81
CA ASN A 457 32.20 6.83 -4.22
C ASN A 457 33.68 7.06 -4.52
N TYR A 458 34.13 6.66 -5.69
CA TYR A 458 35.54 6.72 -6.08
C TYR A 458 36.10 8.15 -6.11
N VAL A 459 35.29 9.13 -6.51
CA VAL A 459 35.67 10.54 -6.65
C VAL A 459 35.74 11.24 -5.29
N GLU A 460 34.68 11.18 -4.52
CA GLU A 460 34.54 11.89 -3.26
C GLU A 460 35.19 11.16 -2.07
N GLY A 461 35.45 9.85 -2.22
CA GLY A 461 35.76 8.99 -1.08
C GLY A 461 34.61 8.94 -0.10
N LEU A 462 34.85 9.08 1.20
CA LEU A 462 33.82 9.30 2.18
C LEU A 462 33.16 10.67 1.94
N ARG A 463 31.85 10.72 1.95
CA ARG A 463 31.04 11.93 1.83
C ARG A 463 30.19 12.09 3.07
N LEU A 464 30.24 13.26 3.69
CA LEU A 464 29.32 13.66 4.74
C LEU A 464 28.36 14.72 4.21
N ARG A 465 27.06 14.54 4.47
CA ARG A 465 26.00 15.47 4.06
C ARG A 465 25.17 15.91 5.26
N VAL A 466 24.94 17.21 5.35
CA VAL A 466 24.02 17.84 6.28
C VAL A 466 22.96 18.59 5.49
N GLY A 467 21.70 18.43 5.83
CA GLY A 467 20.63 19.12 5.14
C GLY A 467 19.29 18.98 5.83
N GLY A 468 18.28 19.63 5.26
CA GLY A 468 16.93 19.58 5.77
C GLY A 468 15.94 20.34 4.91
N ARG A 469 14.71 20.36 5.39
CA ARG A 469 13.59 21.03 4.74
C ARG A 469 12.67 21.70 5.76
N THR A 470 11.99 22.75 5.34
CA THR A 470 10.84 23.24 6.11
C THR A 470 9.67 22.26 5.96
N TYR A 471 8.93 22.02 7.03
CA TYR A 471 7.75 21.16 7.03
C TYR A 471 6.70 21.65 8.02
N PHE A 472 5.58 22.15 7.51
CA PHE A 472 4.48 22.69 8.30
C PHE A 472 3.30 21.71 8.35
N GLY A 473 3.39 20.60 7.61
CA GLY A 473 2.39 19.57 7.51
C GLY A 473 2.16 19.09 6.07
N PRO A 474 1.22 18.13 5.87
CA PRO A 474 0.94 17.55 4.55
C PRO A 474 0.27 18.53 3.59
N ASN A 475 -0.14 19.72 4.06
CA ASN A 475 -0.85 20.74 3.30
C ASN A 475 -0.05 22.04 3.14
N ASP A 476 1.28 21.99 3.21
CA ASP A 476 2.15 23.14 3.05
C ASP A 476 1.91 23.89 1.75
N LYS A 477 1.87 25.22 1.82
CA LYS A 477 1.84 26.07 0.63
C LYS A 477 3.21 26.32 0.02
N TRP A 478 4.27 26.18 0.80
CA TRP A 478 5.63 26.39 0.36
C TRP A 478 6.59 25.48 1.11
N ARG A 479 7.73 25.19 0.51
CA ARG A 479 8.79 24.37 1.07
C ARG A 479 10.15 24.87 0.61
N LEU A 480 11.07 25.03 1.55
CA LEU A 480 12.48 25.24 1.28
C LEU A 480 13.25 24.00 1.67
N GLN A 481 14.18 23.58 0.83
CA GLN A 481 15.10 22.47 1.08
C GLN A 481 16.52 22.93 0.80
N ALA A 482 17.46 22.52 1.66
CA ALA A 482 18.88 22.81 1.43
C ALA A 482 19.74 21.70 2.01
N TYR A 483 20.91 21.49 1.40
CA TYR A 483 21.96 20.68 1.96
C TYR A 483 23.33 21.21 1.60
N THR A 484 24.33 20.83 2.41
CA THR A 484 25.75 20.90 2.07
C THR A 484 26.37 19.51 2.26
N ALA A 485 27.39 19.20 1.47
CA ALA A 485 28.14 17.97 1.60
C ALA A 485 29.62 18.20 1.32
N TYR A 486 30.45 17.39 1.96
CA TYR A 486 31.90 17.46 1.80
C TYR A 486 32.42 16.06 1.42
N GLY A 487 33.22 15.98 0.37
CA GLY A 487 33.94 14.78 -0.05
C GLY A 487 35.37 14.84 0.47
N PHE A 488 35.79 13.80 1.17
CA PHE A 488 37.10 13.77 1.84
C PHE A 488 38.27 13.45 0.92
N LYS A 489 38.02 12.89 -0.28
CA LYS A 489 39.05 12.59 -1.26
C LYS A 489 39.28 13.73 -2.26
N ASP A 490 38.17 14.38 -2.69
CA ASP A 490 38.24 15.47 -3.65
C ASP A 490 38.35 16.88 -2.99
N ASP A 491 38.31 16.94 -1.65
CA ASP A 491 38.39 18.12 -0.84
C ASP A 491 37.46 19.27 -1.25
N LYS A 492 36.25 18.94 -1.74
CA LYS A 492 35.30 19.92 -2.26
C LYS A 492 33.98 19.89 -1.51
N PHE A 493 33.48 21.13 -1.29
CA PHE A 493 32.09 21.30 -0.85
C PHE A 493 31.11 21.22 -2.01
N LYS A 494 30.00 20.56 -1.80
CA LYS A 494 28.84 20.48 -2.66
C LYS A 494 27.64 21.05 -1.92
N TYR A 495 26.67 21.56 -2.64
CA TYR A 495 25.46 22.10 -2.05
C TYR A 495 24.27 21.96 -2.99
N GLY A 496 23.10 22.06 -2.40
CA GLY A 496 21.86 22.22 -3.12
C GLY A 496 20.86 23.02 -2.31
N VAL A 497 20.11 23.87 -2.99
CA VAL A 497 19.02 24.66 -2.43
C VAL A 497 17.86 24.67 -3.41
N SER A 498 16.65 24.49 -2.90
CA SER A 498 15.42 24.60 -3.71
C SER A 498 14.26 25.15 -2.89
N GLY A 499 13.38 25.87 -3.58
CA GLY A 499 12.12 26.36 -3.04
C GLY A 499 10.96 25.97 -3.95
N LYS A 500 9.84 25.63 -3.34
CA LYS A 500 8.56 25.37 -4.01
C LYS A 500 7.49 26.22 -3.36
N TRP A 501 6.63 26.83 -4.18
CA TRP A 501 5.53 27.67 -3.72
C TRP A 501 4.25 27.40 -4.52
N MET A 502 3.19 27.02 -3.83
CA MET A 502 1.87 26.85 -4.41
C MET A 502 1.13 28.19 -4.42
N VAL A 503 1.05 28.80 -5.58
CA VAL A 503 0.42 30.12 -5.78
C VAL A 503 -1.10 30.00 -5.93
N ASP A 504 -1.58 28.92 -6.55
CA ASP A 504 -3.01 28.62 -6.64
C ASP A 504 -3.27 27.19 -6.18
N LYS A 505 -4.14 27.04 -5.18
CA LYS A 505 -4.51 25.75 -4.63
C LYS A 505 -5.55 25.01 -5.48
N LYS A 506 -6.45 25.73 -6.16
CA LYS A 506 -7.56 25.15 -6.92
C LYS A 506 -7.04 24.35 -8.12
N ASN A 507 -6.16 24.97 -8.91
CA ASN A 507 -5.56 24.35 -10.08
C ASN A 507 -4.16 23.78 -9.76
N ARG A 508 -3.76 23.83 -8.49
CA ARG A 508 -2.46 23.37 -7.99
C ARG A 508 -1.30 23.94 -8.83
N ILE A 509 -1.28 25.28 -8.98
CA ILE A 509 -0.17 25.94 -9.65
C ILE A 509 0.98 26.05 -8.67
N ILE A 510 2.11 25.42 -8.99
CA ILE A 510 3.32 25.40 -8.16
C ILE A 510 4.48 26.00 -8.97
N LEU A 511 5.12 27.01 -8.40
CA LEU A 511 6.39 27.53 -8.87
C LEU A 511 7.51 26.89 -8.07
N ALA A 512 8.60 26.52 -8.75
CA ALA A 512 9.79 26.01 -8.09
C ALA A 512 11.05 26.61 -8.69
N ALA A 513 12.04 26.83 -7.85
CA ALA A 513 13.37 27.27 -8.26
C ALA A 513 14.42 26.58 -7.40
N GLY A 514 15.61 26.35 -7.96
CA GLY A 514 16.71 25.77 -7.21
C GLY A 514 18.03 25.81 -7.95
N ASN A 515 19.09 25.61 -7.18
CA ASN A 515 20.44 25.44 -7.69
C ASN A 515 21.14 24.30 -6.95
N ARG A 516 21.91 23.53 -7.67
CA ARG A 516 22.70 22.43 -7.13
C ARG A 516 24.07 22.37 -7.80
N ARG A 517 25.10 22.22 -6.96
CA ARG A 517 26.45 21.86 -7.39
C ARG A 517 26.85 20.56 -6.70
N ASP A 518 26.97 19.47 -7.47
CA ASP A 518 27.20 18.14 -6.92
C ASP A 518 27.93 17.23 -7.92
N VAL A 519 28.29 16.03 -7.49
CA VAL A 519 28.84 14.96 -8.33
C VAL A 519 27.74 13.95 -8.59
N GLU A 520 27.57 13.52 -9.83
CA GLU A 520 26.48 12.62 -10.24
C GLU A 520 26.89 11.62 -11.34
N GLN A 521 26.28 10.44 -11.34
CA GLN A 521 26.32 9.52 -12.46
C GLN A 521 25.28 9.96 -13.51
N ILE A 522 25.76 10.56 -14.59
CA ILE A 522 24.92 10.89 -15.75
C ILE A 522 24.49 9.59 -16.45
N GLY A 523 23.26 9.55 -16.96
CA GLY A 523 22.73 8.38 -17.66
C GLY A 523 22.33 7.20 -16.76
N ALA A 524 22.25 7.40 -15.44
CA ALA A 524 21.72 6.40 -14.52
C ALA A 524 20.22 6.14 -14.70
N ASN A 525 19.49 7.10 -15.25
CA ASN A 525 18.09 7.00 -15.64
C ASN A 525 17.85 7.77 -16.94
N LEU A 526 16.99 7.23 -17.81
CA LEU A 526 16.58 7.93 -19.04
C LEU A 526 15.56 9.04 -18.74
N THR A 527 14.56 8.75 -17.91
CA THR A 527 13.61 9.77 -17.42
C THR A 527 14.14 10.41 -16.16
N GLY A 528 14.41 11.72 -16.21
CA GLY A 528 14.94 12.50 -15.10
C GLY A 528 13.97 12.66 -13.93
N SER A 529 14.49 13.05 -12.78
CA SER A 529 13.71 13.47 -11.61
C SER A 529 13.24 14.91 -11.75
N ASN A 530 12.00 15.20 -11.36
CA ASN A 530 11.47 16.57 -11.27
C ASN A 530 11.98 17.33 -10.02
N ASP A 531 12.86 16.73 -9.24
CA ASP A 531 13.48 17.35 -8.07
C ASP A 531 14.92 17.77 -8.41
N VAL A 532 15.17 19.09 -8.40
CA VAL A 532 16.52 19.65 -8.65
C VAL A 532 17.57 19.12 -7.67
N LEU A 533 17.16 18.78 -6.45
CA LEU A 533 18.03 18.20 -5.42
C LEU A 533 18.13 16.67 -5.51
N GLY A 534 17.34 16.05 -6.39
CA GLY A 534 17.34 14.61 -6.64
C GLY A 534 18.70 14.16 -7.17
N ARG A 535 19.29 13.16 -6.52
CA ARG A 535 20.55 12.55 -6.92
C ARG A 535 20.30 11.06 -7.17
N SER A 536 20.87 10.53 -8.25
CA SER A 536 20.76 9.10 -8.54
C SER A 536 21.36 8.26 -7.40
N PHE A 537 20.65 7.19 -7.03
CA PHE A 537 21.16 6.20 -6.06
C PHE A 537 22.47 5.56 -6.54
N ALA A 538 22.66 5.42 -7.85
CA ALA A 538 23.89 4.91 -8.47
C ALA A 538 25.15 5.71 -8.08
N THR A 539 25.00 6.98 -7.70
CA THR A 539 26.11 7.88 -7.30
C THR A 539 26.60 7.66 -5.86
N THR A 540 25.75 7.13 -4.96
CA THR A 540 26.01 7.07 -3.51
C THR A 540 26.08 5.63 -2.98
N SER A 541 26.39 4.68 -3.80
CA SER A 541 26.42 3.27 -3.39
C SER A 541 27.67 2.95 -2.55
N PHE A 542 27.48 2.56 -1.28
CA PHE A 542 28.52 1.86 -0.52
C PHE A 542 28.86 0.47 -1.09
N LEU A 543 28.02 -0.05 -1.95
CA LEU A 543 28.07 -1.39 -2.47
C LEU A 543 28.06 -1.38 -4.01
N SER A 544 28.99 -0.64 -4.63
CA SER A 544 29.21 -0.74 -6.07
C SER A 544 30.07 -1.96 -6.42
N SER A 545 29.69 -2.66 -7.47
CA SER A 545 30.54 -3.68 -8.10
C SER A 545 31.50 -2.98 -9.08
N GLY A 546 32.78 -2.91 -8.75
CA GLY A 546 33.79 -2.24 -9.55
C GLY A 546 34.05 -0.76 -9.17
N THR A 547 34.88 -0.09 -9.94
CA THR A 547 35.21 1.32 -9.74
C THR A 547 34.08 2.22 -10.25
N ASN A 548 33.36 2.88 -9.35
CA ASN A 548 32.39 3.92 -9.71
C ASN A 548 33.10 5.25 -9.94
N GLY A 549 34.01 5.29 -10.95
CA GLY A 549 34.83 6.47 -11.23
C GLY A 549 34.34 7.35 -12.37
N LYS A 550 33.35 6.89 -13.18
CA LYS A 550 32.80 7.63 -14.32
C LYS A 550 31.72 8.61 -13.87
N LEU A 551 32.03 9.50 -12.95
CA LEU A 551 31.12 10.50 -12.41
C LEU A 551 31.39 11.90 -13.01
N SER A 552 30.36 12.72 -13.03
CA SER A 552 30.39 14.08 -13.59
C SER A 552 30.10 15.12 -12.52
N ASN A 553 30.78 16.26 -12.59
CA ASN A 553 30.41 17.48 -11.90
C ASN A 553 29.16 18.04 -12.58
N VAL A 554 28.16 18.34 -11.81
CA VAL A 554 26.90 18.95 -12.26
C VAL A 554 26.67 20.23 -11.49
N ASN A 555 26.61 21.37 -12.20
CA ASN A 555 26.10 22.62 -11.66
C ASN A 555 24.79 22.92 -12.42
N LEU A 556 23.66 22.81 -11.72
CA LEU A 556 22.32 22.89 -12.30
C LEU A 556 21.51 23.99 -11.63
N SER A 557 21.07 24.97 -12.41
CA SER A 557 20.04 25.94 -12.02
C SER A 557 18.73 25.58 -12.70
N MET A 558 17.62 25.66 -11.98
CA MET A 558 16.30 25.29 -12.48
C MET A 558 15.25 26.30 -12.02
N PHE A 559 14.35 26.63 -12.91
CA PHE A 559 13.07 27.28 -12.62
C PHE A 559 11.95 26.53 -13.30
N SER A 560 10.86 26.25 -12.60
CA SER A 560 9.72 25.56 -13.19
C SER A 560 8.38 26.07 -12.70
N ALA A 561 7.37 25.91 -13.56
CA ALA A 561 5.96 26.12 -13.25
C ALA A 561 5.19 24.87 -13.61
N GLU A 562 4.38 24.37 -12.69
CA GLU A 562 3.49 23.23 -12.93
C GLU A 562 2.04 23.59 -12.62
N ILE A 563 1.12 22.97 -13.35
CA ILE A 563 -0.32 23.06 -13.14
C ILE A 563 -0.93 21.68 -13.21
N GLU A 564 -1.91 21.41 -12.35
CA GLU A 564 -2.70 20.18 -12.34
C GLU A 564 -4.18 20.52 -12.57
N PRO A 565 -4.61 20.68 -13.84
CA PRO A 565 -5.98 21.08 -14.16
C PRO A 565 -7.01 19.98 -13.86
N VAL A 566 -6.56 18.74 -13.90
CA VAL A 566 -7.33 17.54 -13.54
C VAL A 566 -6.45 16.69 -12.63
N LYS A 567 -7.02 16.06 -11.63
CA LYS A 567 -6.30 15.22 -10.67
C LYS A 567 -5.39 14.20 -11.38
N ASN A 568 -4.12 14.19 -10.96
CA ASN A 568 -3.09 13.31 -11.51
C ASN A 568 -2.69 13.58 -12.97
N LEU A 569 -3.13 14.69 -13.58
CA LEU A 569 -2.64 15.16 -14.86
C LEU A 569 -1.88 16.47 -14.64
N ILE A 570 -0.56 16.42 -14.73
CA ILE A 570 0.33 17.55 -14.48
C ILE A 570 0.95 18.00 -15.78
N PHE A 571 0.86 19.29 -16.05
CA PHE A 571 1.65 19.97 -17.06
C PHE A 571 2.72 20.80 -16.38
N ARG A 572 3.96 20.66 -16.83
CA ARG A 572 5.11 21.37 -16.27
C ARG A 572 5.94 21.98 -17.38
N THR A 573 6.28 23.24 -17.22
CA THR A 573 7.31 23.91 -18.00
C THR A 573 8.51 24.18 -17.11
N GLU A 574 9.70 23.89 -17.63
CA GLU A 574 10.94 24.00 -16.85
C GLU A 574 12.01 24.66 -17.72
N PHE A 575 12.68 25.64 -17.15
CA PHE A 575 13.92 26.22 -17.66
C PHE A 575 15.07 25.67 -16.83
N THR A 576 16.09 25.15 -17.48
CA THR A 576 17.34 24.72 -16.83
C THR A 576 18.54 25.36 -17.48
N HIS A 577 19.55 25.71 -16.66
CA HIS A 577 20.89 26.02 -17.10
C HIS A 577 21.85 25.10 -16.34
N LYS A 578 22.62 24.31 -17.09
CA LYS A 578 23.53 23.31 -16.52
C LYS A 578 24.93 23.43 -17.08
N LYS A 579 25.91 23.12 -16.21
CA LYS A 579 27.31 22.92 -16.58
C LYS A 579 27.71 21.52 -16.18
N LEU A 580 28.26 20.79 -17.12
CA LEU A 580 28.64 19.38 -16.97
C LEU A 580 30.11 19.22 -17.33
N SER A 581 30.89 18.53 -16.51
CA SER A 581 32.27 18.18 -16.78
C SER A 581 32.62 16.87 -16.06
N SER A 582 33.73 16.24 -16.41
CA SER A 582 34.20 15.09 -15.63
C SER A 582 34.52 15.50 -14.19
N ALA A 583 34.17 14.61 -13.26
CA ALA A 583 34.52 14.75 -11.85
C ALA A 583 35.75 13.91 -11.46
N SER A 584 36.26 13.10 -12.36
CA SER A 584 37.31 12.12 -12.13
C SER A 584 38.43 12.27 -13.15
N ASP A 585 39.65 12.04 -12.72
CA ASP A 585 40.85 11.98 -13.55
C ASP A 585 40.94 10.71 -14.43
N ILE A 586 40.17 9.70 -14.12
CA ILE A 586 40.08 8.44 -14.87
C ILE A 586 38.92 8.43 -15.86
N PHE A 587 38.24 9.54 -16.08
CA PHE A 587 37.09 9.65 -16.97
C PHE A 587 37.11 10.98 -17.70
N ASN A 588 37.13 10.94 -19.02
CA ASN A 588 37.12 12.11 -19.89
C ASN A 588 35.77 12.21 -20.61
N MET A 589 35.20 13.43 -20.66
CA MET A 589 33.95 13.75 -21.36
C MET A 589 34.15 14.74 -22.50
N ASP A 590 35.38 14.90 -23.01
CA ASP A 590 35.73 15.88 -24.01
C ASP A 590 34.97 15.70 -25.32
N TYR A 591 34.77 16.78 -26.01
CA TYR A 591 34.16 16.82 -27.35
C TYR A 591 34.86 17.86 -28.22
N PHE A 592 34.85 17.64 -29.54
CA PHE A 592 35.40 18.59 -30.51
C PHE A 592 34.48 19.81 -30.67
N THR A 593 35.04 21.02 -30.60
CA THR A 593 34.31 22.28 -30.64
C THR A 593 34.32 22.95 -32.01
N ASN A 594 35.13 22.45 -32.95
CA ASN A 594 35.28 22.96 -34.30
C ASN A 594 35.09 21.89 -35.38
N ASP A 595 34.71 22.30 -36.57
CA ASP A 595 34.44 21.41 -37.70
C ASP A 595 35.70 20.67 -38.22
N THR A 596 36.88 21.11 -37.83
CA THR A 596 38.15 20.48 -38.19
C THR A 596 38.60 19.39 -37.20
N TYR A 597 37.81 19.20 -36.09
CA TYR A 597 38.10 18.21 -35.03
C TYR A 597 39.53 18.33 -34.44
N THR A 598 39.96 19.57 -34.21
CA THR A 598 41.31 19.88 -33.69
C THR A 598 41.28 20.50 -32.29
N THR A 599 40.16 21.07 -31.89
CA THR A 599 40.00 21.74 -30.59
C THR A 599 38.95 21.03 -29.77
N THR A 600 39.27 20.73 -28.51
CA THR A 600 38.37 20.04 -27.59
C THR A 600 37.93 20.91 -26.42
N SER A 601 36.77 20.61 -25.84
CA SER A 601 36.30 21.14 -24.57
C SER A 601 35.88 19.99 -23.66
N GLY A 602 36.22 20.09 -22.36
CA GLY A 602 35.80 19.14 -21.33
C GLY A 602 34.59 19.60 -20.51
N GLU A 603 34.04 20.78 -20.81
CA GLU A 603 32.87 21.34 -20.13
C GLU A 603 31.75 21.61 -21.15
N VAL A 604 30.57 21.14 -20.84
CA VAL A 604 29.32 21.44 -21.58
C VAL A 604 28.53 22.48 -20.78
N LYS A 605 28.20 23.60 -21.40
CA LYS A 605 27.26 24.61 -20.85
C LYS A 605 25.98 24.57 -21.67
N GLN A 606 24.83 24.45 -21.03
CA GLN A 606 23.58 24.26 -21.76
C GLN A 606 22.39 24.89 -21.03
N SER A 607 21.65 25.73 -21.74
CA SER A 607 20.33 26.23 -21.37
C SER A 607 19.24 25.51 -22.15
N GLU A 608 18.19 25.12 -21.47
CA GLU A 608 17.11 24.30 -22.02
C GLU A 608 15.77 24.78 -21.50
N VAL A 609 14.76 24.67 -22.35
CA VAL A 609 13.36 24.75 -21.94
C VAL A 609 12.72 23.40 -22.20
N SER A 610 12.03 22.84 -21.23
CA SER A 610 11.28 21.60 -21.38
C SER A 610 9.79 21.79 -21.08
N PHE A 611 8.97 21.04 -21.80
CA PHE A 611 7.55 20.91 -21.55
C PHE A 611 7.22 19.46 -21.29
N GLN A 612 6.60 19.20 -20.14
CA GLN A 612 6.35 17.87 -19.61
C GLN A 612 4.86 17.65 -19.36
N ILE A 613 4.38 16.47 -19.68
CA ILE A 613 3.06 15.96 -19.35
C ILE A 613 3.25 14.71 -18.51
N ASP A 614 2.73 14.68 -17.29
CA ASP A 614 2.75 13.51 -16.40
C ASP A 614 1.33 13.14 -16.00
N PHE A 615 0.85 12.02 -16.50
CA PHE A 615 -0.48 11.50 -16.23
C PHE A 615 -0.37 10.17 -15.47
N THR A 616 -0.88 10.16 -14.23
CA THR A 616 -0.82 8.99 -13.34
C THR A 616 -2.24 8.58 -12.90
N PRO A 617 -3.05 8.00 -13.81
CA PRO A 617 -4.42 7.61 -13.49
C PRO A 617 -4.45 6.64 -12.30
N ASN A 618 -5.47 6.78 -11.47
CA ASN A 618 -5.71 5.96 -10.26
C ASN A 618 -4.63 6.05 -9.18
N LYS A 619 -3.68 6.97 -9.28
CA LYS A 619 -2.68 7.20 -8.22
C LYS A 619 -3.36 7.88 -7.04
N LYS A 620 -3.40 7.20 -5.90
CA LYS A 620 -3.94 7.76 -4.66
C LYS A 620 -2.88 8.60 -3.95
N SER A 621 -3.26 9.79 -3.52
CA SER A 621 -2.40 10.72 -2.79
C SER A 621 -3.08 11.22 -1.52
N VAL A 622 -2.27 11.55 -0.51
CA VAL A 622 -2.69 12.13 0.76
C VAL A 622 -2.04 13.51 0.89
N GLY A 623 -2.81 14.49 1.34
CA GLY A 623 -2.38 15.88 1.49
C GLY A 623 -2.57 16.72 0.23
N TYR A 624 -2.55 18.04 0.42
CA TYR A 624 -2.81 19.05 -0.61
C TYR A 624 -1.66 20.09 -0.67
N GLY A 625 -0.54 19.77 -0.05
CA GLY A 625 0.64 20.62 -0.02
C GLY A 625 1.41 20.65 -1.33
N VAL A 626 2.51 21.41 -1.37
CA VAL A 626 3.45 21.46 -2.50
C VAL A 626 4.01 20.08 -2.85
N GLU A 627 4.11 19.20 -1.84
CA GLU A 627 4.42 17.77 -2.02
C GLU A 627 3.32 16.93 -1.42
N ARG A 628 2.90 15.92 -2.16
CA ARG A 628 1.91 14.94 -1.71
C ARG A 628 2.59 13.64 -1.34
N LEU A 629 2.05 12.98 -0.32
CA LEU A 629 2.35 11.59 -0.05
C LEU A 629 1.51 10.72 -0.99
N TYR A 630 2.11 9.69 -1.55
CA TYR A 630 1.42 8.78 -2.45
C TYR A 630 1.21 7.43 -1.77
N ALA A 631 0.01 6.87 -1.97
CA ALA A 631 -0.27 5.51 -1.54
C ALA A 631 0.58 4.51 -2.35
N THR A 632 0.83 3.34 -1.77
CA THR A 632 1.61 2.25 -2.40
C THR A 632 0.81 1.49 -3.46
N ASN A 633 -0.44 1.91 -3.75
CA ASN A 633 -1.24 1.25 -4.78
C ASN A 633 -0.52 1.28 -6.14
N PRO A 634 -0.58 0.20 -6.92
CA PRO A 634 -0.07 0.20 -8.28
C PRO A 634 -0.87 1.18 -9.14
N PHE A 635 -0.17 1.96 -9.94
CA PHE A 635 -0.78 2.94 -10.85
C PHE A 635 -0.07 2.94 -12.21
N SER A 636 -0.84 3.26 -13.24
CA SER A 636 -0.29 3.49 -14.58
C SER A 636 0.34 4.88 -14.64
N ARG A 637 1.38 5.05 -15.45
CA ARG A 637 1.99 6.36 -15.71
C ARG A 637 2.25 6.53 -17.19
N ILE A 638 1.85 7.67 -17.72
CA ILE A 638 2.20 8.16 -19.05
C ILE A 638 2.95 9.47 -18.83
N TYR A 639 4.20 9.51 -19.28
CA TYR A 639 5.02 10.72 -19.20
C TYR A 639 5.55 11.04 -20.59
N ALA A 640 5.38 12.28 -21.01
CA ALA A 640 5.94 12.81 -22.26
C ALA A 640 6.73 14.08 -21.94
N ASN A 641 7.86 14.25 -22.59
CA ASN A 641 8.73 15.41 -22.43
C ASN A 641 9.29 15.85 -23.78
N VAL A 642 9.25 17.15 -24.02
CA VAL A 642 9.94 17.81 -25.12
C VAL A 642 10.90 18.82 -24.52
N THR A 643 12.18 18.70 -24.82
CA THR A 643 13.23 19.63 -24.37
C THR A 643 13.86 20.27 -25.57
N GLN A 644 13.94 21.61 -25.57
CA GLN A 644 14.65 22.42 -26.55
C GLN A 644 15.87 23.05 -25.88
N GLY A 645 17.06 22.71 -26.39
CA GLY A 645 18.32 23.38 -26.07
C GLY A 645 18.55 24.57 -26.96
N PHE A 646 19.17 25.62 -26.44
CA PHE A 646 19.39 26.88 -27.15
C PHE A 646 20.87 27.24 -27.12
N LYS A 647 21.54 27.22 -28.27
CA LYS A 647 22.91 27.69 -28.42
C LYS A 647 23.00 29.21 -28.18
N GLY A 648 24.03 29.65 -27.49
CA GLY A 648 24.30 31.07 -27.23
C GLY A 648 23.50 31.65 -26.06
N LEU A 649 22.40 31.02 -25.60
CA LEU A 649 21.64 31.49 -24.46
C LEU A 649 22.43 31.19 -23.17
N LEU A 650 22.85 32.22 -22.43
CA LEU A 650 23.72 32.10 -21.26
C LEU A 650 25.02 31.31 -21.54
N ASP A 651 25.66 31.56 -22.66
CA ASP A 651 26.86 30.89 -23.15
C ASP A 651 26.67 29.38 -23.42
N SER A 652 25.49 28.98 -23.81
CA SER A 652 25.17 27.58 -24.14
C SER A 652 25.79 27.13 -25.46
N ASP A 653 26.22 25.88 -25.50
CA ASP A 653 27.06 25.35 -26.58
C ASP A 653 26.25 24.76 -27.73
N PHE A 654 25.04 24.22 -27.46
CA PHE A 654 24.32 23.41 -28.46
C PHE A 654 22.87 23.81 -28.66
N ASP A 655 22.43 23.68 -29.96
CA ASP A 655 21.02 23.65 -30.33
C ASP A 655 20.59 22.20 -30.53
N TYR A 656 19.54 21.79 -29.88
CA TYR A 656 18.98 20.45 -30.03
C TYR A 656 17.54 20.36 -29.53
N THR A 657 16.83 19.34 -30.02
CA THR A 657 15.49 18.98 -29.52
C THR A 657 15.55 17.54 -29.02
N LYS A 658 15.06 17.30 -27.81
CA LYS A 658 14.93 15.96 -27.22
C LYS A 658 13.50 15.61 -26.94
N LEU A 659 13.03 14.49 -27.50
CA LEU A 659 11.71 13.93 -27.26
C LEU A 659 11.84 12.68 -26.39
N GLN A 660 10.95 12.54 -25.38
CA GLN A 660 10.89 11.39 -24.51
C GLN A 660 9.44 10.97 -24.25
N LEU A 661 9.19 9.68 -24.25
CA LEU A 661 7.92 9.08 -23.87
C LEU A 661 8.19 7.92 -22.92
N TYR A 662 7.51 7.89 -21.78
CA TYR A 662 7.57 6.82 -20.80
C TYR A 662 6.17 6.30 -20.50
N TYR A 663 5.99 4.99 -20.56
CA TYR A 663 4.74 4.33 -20.23
C TYR A 663 4.98 3.20 -19.23
N LYS A 664 4.26 3.21 -18.11
CA LYS A 664 4.26 2.15 -17.10
C LYS A 664 2.84 1.63 -16.88
N GLN A 665 2.67 0.31 -16.93
CA GLN A 665 1.38 -0.33 -16.72
C GLN A 665 1.53 -1.53 -15.78
N PRO A 666 1.15 -1.40 -14.50
CA PRO A 666 0.94 -2.53 -13.62
C PRO A 666 -0.40 -3.20 -13.92
N MET A 667 -0.44 -4.52 -13.84
CA MET A 667 -1.66 -5.30 -14.05
C MET A 667 -1.67 -6.58 -13.20
N SER A 668 -2.87 -6.99 -12.78
CA SER A 668 -3.08 -8.28 -12.13
C SER A 668 -3.43 -9.33 -13.17
N VAL A 669 -2.74 -10.47 -13.15
CA VAL A 669 -2.94 -11.56 -14.11
C VAL A 669 -3.75 -12.68 -13.44
N ALA A 670 -5.07 -12.62 -13.59
CA ALA A 670 -6.06 -13.69 -13.31
C ALA A 670 -5.69 -14.67 -12.16
N GLY A 671 -5.27 -14.15 -11.00
CA GLY A 671 -4.87 -14.97 -9.84
C GLY A 671 -3.50 -15.64 -9.98
N LEU A 672 -2.74 -15.36 -11.05
CA LEU A 672 -1.36 -15.84 -11.22
C LEU A 672 -0.31 -14.87 -10.67
N GLY A 673 -0.74 -13.69 -10.23
CA GLY A 673 0.18 -12.69 -9.66
C GLY A 673 0.07 -11.32 -10.32
N LYS A 674 1.14 -10.55 -10.30
CA LYS A 674 1.20 -9.18 -10.81
C LYS A 674 2.28 -9.05 -11.87
N SER A 675 1.96 -8.42 -12.98
CA SER A 675 2.87 -7.99 -14.04
C SER A 675 3.08 -6.49 -14.00
N ASN A 676 4.27 -6.04 -14.33
CA ASN A 676 4.58 -4.65 -14.53
C ASN A 676 5.30 -4.50 -15.88
N PHE A 677 4.80 -3.61 -16.73
CA PHE A 677 5.40 -3.27 -18.02
C PHE A 677 5.89 -1.84 -17.95
N THR A 678 7.10 -1.60 -18.49
CA THR A 678 7.62 -0.25 -18.71
C THR A 678 8.19 -0.17 -20.12
N LEU A 679 7.74 0.83 -20.87
CA LEU A 679 8.26 1.18 -22.19
C LEU A 679 8.77 2.61 -22.12
N GLU A 680 9.97 2.85 -22.63
CA GLU A 680 10.55 4.18 -22.71
C GLU A 680 11.17 4.40 -24.07
N LEU A 681 10.82 5.51 -24.72
CA LEU A 681 11.28 5.89 -26.04
C LEU A 681 11.90 7.28 -25.96
N GLY A 682 12.94 7.50 -26.74
CA GLY A 682 13.53 8.83 -26.84
C GLY A 682 14.28 9.05 -28.13
N LYS A 683 14.36 10.34 -28.52
CA LYS A 683 15.17 10.79 -29.64
C LYS A 683 15.70 12.20 -29.37
N THR A 684 16.98 12.37 -29.62
CA THR A 684 17.67 13.66 -29.62
C THR A 684 17.98 14.03 -31.06
N PHE A 685 17.54 15.19 -31.51
CA PHE A 685 17.81 15.78 -32.80
C PHE A 685 18.86 16.89 -32.61
N GLY A 686 19.86 16.91 -33.47
CA GLY A 686 21.00 17.82 -33.39
C GLY A 686 22.27 17.11 -32.94
N GLN A 687 23.38 17.76 -33.17
CA GLN A 687 24.71 17.28 -32.81
C GLN A 687 25.00 17.66 -31.35
N VAL A 688 25.21 16.69 -30.47
CA VAL A 688 25.40 16.90 -29.03
C VAL A 688 26.46 15.94 -28.46
N PRO A 689 27.23 16.35 -27.44
CA PRO A 689 28.24 15.52 -26.77
C PRO A 689 27.62 14.54 -25.76
N LEU A 690 28.50 13.68 -25.21
CA LEU A 690 28.14 12.64 -24.22
C LEU A 690 27.19 13.12 -23.11
N GLY A 691 27.44 14.30 -22.55
CA GLY A 691 26.64 14.85 -21.45
C GLY A 691 25.18 15.17 -21.78
N LEU A 692 24.81 15.26 -23.08
CA LEU A 692 23.47 15.55 -23.56
C LEU A 692 22.81 14.35 -24.27
N LEU A 693 23.60 13.33 -24.66
CA LEU A 693 23.10 12.08 -25.25
C LEU A 693 22.33 11.23 -24.24
N SER A 694 21.61 10.24 -24.74
CA SER A 694 20.93 9.25 -23.92
C SER A 694 21.81 8.02 -23.73
N VAL A 695 22.04 7.66 -22.47
CA VAL A 695 22.79 6.47 -22.10
C VAL A 695 21.81 5.40 -21.64
N VAL A 696 21.91 4.17 -22.17
CA VAL A 696 21.11 3.05 -21.68
C VAL A 696 21.52 2.72 -20.23
N PRO A 697 20.60 2.72 -19.27
CA PRO A 697 20.93 2.68 -17.85
C PRO A 697 21.53 1.35 -17.41
N GLY A 698 22.85 1.30 -17.29
CA GLY A 698 23.57 0.17 -16.69
C GLY A 698 23.44 0.19 -15.15
N ASN A 699 23.71 -0.94 -14.51
CA ASN A 699 23.68 -1.07 -13.06
C ASN A 699 24.92 -1.78 -12.54
N GLN A 700 25.91 -1.01 -12.12
CA GLN A 700 27.14 -1.50 -11.50
C GLN A 700 27.08 -1.54 -9.96
N SER A 701 25.88 -1.64 -9.36
CA SER A 701 25.70 -1.86 -7.92
C SER A 701 25.32 -3.32 -7.63
N TYR A 702 25.49 -3.75 -6.39
CA TYR A 702 24.97 -5.05 -5.92
C TYR A 702 23.45 -5.03 -5.70
N PHE A 703 22.80 -3.86 -5.85
CA PHE A 703 21.36 -3.71 -5.68
C PHE A 703 20.60 -3.71 -7.00
N SER A 704 19.43 -4.31 -7.00
CA SER A 704 18.47 -4.19 -8.11
C SER A 704 17.86 -2.79 -8.10
N ILE A 705 18.03 -2.04 -9.18
CA ILE A 705 17.49 -0.68 -9.38
C ILE A 705 16.43 -0.75 -10.47
N GLU A 706 15.27 -0.13 -10.23
CA GLU A 706 14.16 -0.12 -11.20
C GLU A 706 14.59 0.55 -12.52
N ASN A 707 14.12 0.01 -13.65
CA ASN A 707 14.41 0.50 -15.01
C ASN A 707 15.89 0.53 -15.41
N THR A 708 16.74 -0.29 -14.77
CA THR A 708 18.15 -0.46 -15.15
C THR A 708 18.43 -1.86 -15.67
N PHE A 709 19.50 -2.02 -16.44
CA PHE A 709 19.97 -3.30 -16.94
C PHE A 709 21.06 -3.87 -16.02
N SER A 710 20.84 -5.08 -15.53
CA SER A 710 21.67 -5.67 -14.47
C SER A 710 23.08 -6.04 -14.93
N ASN A 711 23.26 -6.35 -16.23
CA ASN A 711 24.52 -6.78 -16.81
C ASN A 711 25.17 -5.72 -17.71
N LEU A 712 24.61 -4.50 -17.79
CA LEU A 712 25.26 -3.38 -18.49
C LEU A 712 26.13 -2.56 -17.55
N ASN A 713 27.29 -2.17 -18.07
CA ASN A 713 28.15 -1.18 -17.45
C ASN A 713 27.64 0.25 -17.72
N TYR A 714 28.08 1.22 -16.91
CA TYR A 714 27.82 2.63 -17.20
C TYR A 714 28.47 3.03 -18.51
N TYR A 715 27.73 3.76 -19.34
CA TYR A 715 28.15 4.22 -20.69
C TYR A 715 28.48 3.11 -21.69
N GLU A 716 28.04 1.87 -21.46
CA GLU A 716 28.24 0.79 -22.43
C GLU A 716 27.48 1.03 -23.74
N PHE A 717 26.23 1.54 -23.64
CA PHE A 717 25.46 1.96 -24.80
C PHE A 717 25.09 3.43 -24.71
N VAL A 718 25.54 4.21 -25.71
CA VAL A 718 25.24 5.63 -25.89
C VAL A 718 24.43 5.82 -27.15
N THR A 719 23.34 6.55 -27.08
CA THR A 719 22.35 6.64 -28.17
C THR A 719 21.81 8.06 -28.33
N ASP A 720 21.44 8.45 -29.51
CA ASP A 720 20.59 9.60 -29.79
C ASP A 720 19.13 9.22 -30.04
N GLN A 721 18.88 7.93 -30.38
CA GLN A 721 17.53 7.36 -30.46
C GLN A 721 17.52 6.04 -29.73
N TYR A 722 16.53 5.82 -28.86
CA TYR A 722 16.39 4.60 -28.08
C TYR A 722 14.96 4.15 -27.87
N ALA A 723 14.82 2.86 -27.63
CA ALA A 723 13.63 2.22 -27.09
C ALA A 723 14.06 1.22 -26.01
N THR A 724 13.49 1.31 -24.81
CA THR A 724 13.72 0.31 -23.76
C THR A 724 12.40 -0.32 -23.33
N PHE A 725 12.44 -1.60 -23.04
CA PHE A 725 11.32 -2.39 -22.55
C PHE A 725 11.72 -3.17 -21.31
N ASN A 726 10.92 -3.08 -20.26
CA ASN A 726 11.08 -3.87 -19.05
C ASN A 726 9.75 -4.55 -18.73
N TRP A 727 9.79 -5.84 -18.53
CA TRP A 727 8.68 -6.63 -18.01
C TRP A 727 9.14 -7.46 -16.83
N GLU A 728 8.35 -7.41 -15.77
CA GLU A 728 8.52 -8.23 -14.58
C GLU A 728 7.18 -8.85 -14.20
N HIS A 729 7.18 -10.14 -13.88
CA HIS A 729 6.03 -10.84 -13.34
C HIS A 729 6.37 -11.48 -12.00
N ASN A 730 5.60 -11.13 -10.97
CA ASN A 730 5.68 -11.69 -9.63
C ASN A 730 4.50 -12.62 -9.38
N PHE A 731 4.76 -13.91 -9.27
CA PHE A 731 3.73 -14.94 -9.01
C PHE A 731 3.21 -14.93 -7.57
N GLN A 732 3.78 -14.11 -6.71
CA GLN A 732 3.38 -13.93 -5.31
C GLN A 732 3.42 -15.23 -4.48
N GLY A 733 4.32 -16.15 -4.79
CA GLY A 733 4.51 -17.44 -4.12
C GLY A 733 3.55 -18.52 -4.61
N LYS A 734 2.79 -18.30 -5.68
CA LYS A 734 1.77 -19.23 -6.19
C LYS A 734 2.37 -20.56 -6.66
N ILE A 735 3.55 -20.55 -7.25
CA ILE A 735 4.24 -21.76 -7.72
C ILE A 735 4.90 -22.45 -6.53
N PHE A 736 5.70 -21.72 -5.73
CA PHE A 736 6.41 -22.30 -4.58
C PHE A 736 5.48 -22.81 -3.48
N SER A 737 4.29 -22.26 -3.32
CA SER A 737 3.28 -22.77 -2.38
C SER A 737 2.79 -24.19 -2.70
N ARG A 738 2.95 -24.64 -3.96
CA ARG A 738 2.57 -26.01 -4.39
C ARG A 738 3.62 -27.04 -4.01
N VAL A 739 4.85 -26.62 -3.72
CA VAL A 739 5.95 -27.49 -3.31
C VAL A 739 5.99 -27.52 -1.77
N PRO A 740 5.73 -28.66 -1.08
CA PRO A 740 5.55 -28.69 0.37
C PRO A 740 6.71 -28.14 1.20
N LYS A 741 7.97 -28.33 0.76
CA LYS A 741 9.17 -27.81 1.43
C LYS A 741 9.30 -26.30 1.25
N LEU A 742 9.13 -25.79 0.02
CA LEU A 742 9.24 -24.36 -0.29
C LEU A 742 8.09 -23.54 0.28
N ARG A 743 6.89 -24.12 0.36
CA ARG A 743 5.71 -23.47 0.96
C ARG A 743 5.98 -22.96 2.40
N LYS A 744 6.76 -23.72 3.20
CA LYS A 744 7.09 -23.34 4.58
C LYS A 744 7.98 -22.09 4.65
N LEU A 745 8.74 -21.81 3.60
CA LEU A 745 9.64 -20.66 3.51
C LEU A 745 8.95 -19.39 3.05
N ASN A 746 7.69 -19.49 2.55
CA ASN A 746 6.91 -18.36 2.01
C ASN A 746 7.65 -17.56 0.92
N LEU A 747 8.57 -18.18 0.18
CA LEU A 747 9.30 -17.54 -0.90
C LEU A 747 8.36 -17.14 -2.06
N ARG A 748 8.78 -16.14 -2.83
CA ARG A 748 8.03 -15.63 -3.98
C ARG A 748 8.92 -15.67 -5.20
N GLU A 749 8.40 -16.24 -6.25
CA GLU A 749 9.05 -16.36 -7.55
C GLU A 749 8.73 -15.16 -8.44
N ILE A 750 9.74 -14.67 -9.12
CA ILE A 750 9.68 -13.51 -10.00
C ILE A 750 10.42 -13.86 -11.28
N ILE A 751 9.91 -13.47 -12.43
CA ILE A 751 10.58 -13.57 -13.72
C ILE A 751 10.59 -12.20 -14.39
N GLY A 752 11.59 -11.93 -15.22
CA GLY A 752 11.67 -10.67 -15.93
C GLY A 752 12.45 -10.76 -17.23
N ILE A 753 12.12 -9.86 -18.14
CA ILE A 753 12.80 -9.62 -19.40
C ILE A 753 13.00 -8.13 -19.54
N ARG A 754 14.18 -7.73 -19.96
CA ARG A 754 14.54 -6.35 -20.29
C ARG A 754 15.17 -6.32 -21.68
N ALA A 755 14.84 -5.30 -22.46
CA ALA A 755 15.41 -5.11 -23.79
C ALA A 755 15.70 -3.64 -24.04
N ALA A 756 16.73 -3.36 -24.83
CA ALA A 756 17.09 -2.04 -25.31
C ALA A 756 17.47 -2.12 -26.78
N TYR A 757 16.98 -1.16 -27.52
CA TYR A 757 17.33 -0.89 -28.91
C TYR A 757 17.77 0.55 -29.03
N GLY A 758 18.72 0.87 -29.89
CA GLY A 758 19.10 2.24 -30.11
C GLY A 758 20.02 2.41 -31.29
N THR A 759 20.11 3.66 -31.73
CA THR A 759 21.03 4.10 -32.78
C THR A 759 21.79 5.33 -32.30
N ILE A 760 22.87 5.62 -32.97
CA ILE A 760 23.60 6.88 -32.82
C ILE A 760 24.03 7.36 -34.20
N SER A 761 23.88 8.63 -34.49
CA SER A 761 24.23 9.26 -35.75
C SER A 761 25.74 9.47 -35.86
N ASP A 762 26.23 9.46 -37.09
CA ASP A 762 27.66 9.73 -37.41
C ASP A 762 28.07 11.16 -36.95
N GLU A 763 27.16 12.09 -36.97
CA GLU A 763 27.40 13.46 -36.49
C GLU A 763 27.75 13.50 -35.01
N ASN A 764 27.03 12.73 -34.17
CA ASN A 764 27.30 12.62 -32.76
C ASN A 764 28.58 11.81 -32.46
N ILE A 765 28.88 10.82 -33.30
CA ILE A 765 30.16 10.06 -33.20
C ILE A 765 31.34 10.96 -33.51
N LYS A 766 31.27 11.79 -34.55
CA LYS A 766 32.38 12.66 -35.02
C LYS A 766 32.83 13.68 -33.98
N ILE A 767 31.90 14.22 -33.17
CA ILE A 767 32.29 15.22 -32.14
C ILE A 767 32.83 14.58 -30.88
N ASN A 768 32.77 13.27 -30.73
CA ASN A 768 33.27 12.59 -29.55
C ASN A 768 34.80 12.63 -29.46
N ALA A 769 35.31 13.20 -28.39
CA ALA A 769 36.71 13.15 -27.98
C ALA A 769 36.87 12.58 -26.56
N SER A 770 35.82 11.93 -26.03
CA SER A 770 35.81 11.31 -24.71
C SER A 770 36.41 9.91 -24.71
N ASP A 771 36.69 9.39 -23.51
CA ASP A 771 37.18 8.00 -23.34
C ASP A 771 36.06 6.96 -23.58
N ILE A 772 34.85 7.39 -23.85
CA ILE A 772 33.72 6.49 -24.11
C ILE A 772 33.58 6.26 -25.59
N GLN A 773 33.75 5.00 -26.01
CA GLN A 773 33.36 4.59 -27.35
C GLN A 773 31.82 4.61 -27.47
N TYR A 774 31.30 5.40 -28.42
CA TYR A 774 29.87 5.42 -28.67
C TYR A 774 29.43 4.16 -29.39
N LEU A 775 28.88 3.22 -28.61
CA LEU A 775 28.28 1.99 -29.10
C LEU A 775 26.76 2.09 -28.90
N ALA A 776 26.00 1.78 -29.96
CA ALA A 776 24.56 1.71 -29.88
C ALA A 776 24.05 0.28 -30.10
N PRO A 777 23.02 -0.19 -29.40
CA PRO A 777 22.46 -1.54 -29.54
C PRO A 777 21.55 -1.60 -30.80
N THR A 778 22.14 -1.56 -32.01
CA THR A 778 21.43 -1.62 -33.31
C THR A 778 20.73 -2.94 -33.56
N LYS A 779 21.17 -4.02 -32.91
CA LYS A 779 20.39 -5.24 -32.66
C LYS A 779 19.86 -5.15 -31.24
N PRO A 780 18.58 -5.45 -30.97
CA PRO A 780 18.05 -5.34 -29.61
C PRO A 780 18.91 -6.09 -28.61
N TYR A 781 19.49 -5.37 -27.65
CA TYR A 781 20.11 -5.95 -26.48
C TYR A 781 19.01 -6.47 -25.56
N TRP A 782 19.21 -7.60 -24.90
CA TRP A 782 18.22 -8.13 -23.97
C TRP A 782 18.85 -8.92 -22.82
N GLU A 783 18.15 -8.88 -21.70
CA GLU A 783 18.43 -9.66 -20.50
C GLU A 783 17.19 -10.42 -20.07
N TYR A 784 17.37 -11.59 -19.49
CA TYR A 784 16.31 -12.32 -18.80
C TYR A 784 16.75 -12.66 -17.39
N GLY A 785 15.79 -12.80 -16.51
CA GLY A 785 16.11 -13.02 -15.12
C GLY A 785 15.05 -13.80 -14.34
N PHE A 786 15.51 -14.38 -13.25
CA PHE A 786 14.70 -15.04 -12.24
C PHE A 786 15.00 -14.44 -10.88
N GLY A 787 13.96 -14.10 -10.12
CA GLY A 787 14.08 -13.55 -8.77
C GLY A 787 13.47 -14.47 -7.73
N ILE A 788 14.09 -14.51 -6.55
CA ILE A 788 13.55 -15.13 -5.34
C ILE A 788 13.32 -14.02 -4.33
N GLY A 789 12.07 -13.69 -4.11
CA GLY A 789 11.66 -12.69 -3.12
C GLY A 789 11.25 -13.32 -1.80
N ASN A 790 11.05 -12.46 -0.80
CA ASN A 790 10.61 -12.83 0.54
C ASN A 790 11.61 -13.64 1.36
N ILE A 791 12.88 -13.56 1.05
CA ILE A 791 13.94 -14.17 1.86
C ILE A 791 14.00 -13.40 3.18
N PHE A 792 13.83 -14.11 4.30
CA PHE A 792 13.70 -13.52 5.66
C PHE A 792 12.66 -12.37 5.74
N LYS A 793 11.65 -12.38 4.85
CA LYS A 793 10.55 -11.38 4.74
C LYS A 793 10.96 -9.99 4.22
N VAL A 794 12.24 -9.73 4.00
CA VAL A 794 12.74 -8.39 3.63
C VAL A 794 13.71 -8.39 2.44
N PHE A 795 14.30 -9.53 2.09
CA PHE A 795 15.27 -9.61 1.01
C PHE A 795 14.68 -10.24 -0.24
N ARG A 796 15.21 -9.80 -1.38
CA ARG A 796 15.03 -10.39 -2.70
C ARG A 796 16.40 -10.55 -3.36
N LEU A 797 16.60 -11.65 -4.05
CA LEU A 797 17.75 -11.90 -4.91
C LEU A 797 17.27 -12.07 -6.35
N ASP A 798 17.88 -11.35 -7.27
CA ASP A 798 17.63 -11.39 -8.70
C ASP A 798 18.86 -11.96 -9.40
N PHE A 799 18.66 -12.97 -10.19
CA PHE A 799 19.65 -13.61 -11.06
C PHE A 799 19.36 -13.17 -12.49
N ALA A 800 20.30 -12.48 -13.11
CA ALA A 800 20.11 -11.94 -14.45
C ALA A 800 21.18 -12.47 -15.41
N TRP A 801 20.75 -12.85 -16.59
CA TRP A 801 21.61 -13.34 -17.67
C TRP A 801 21.50 -12.42 -18.88
N ARG A 802 22.65 -12.18 -19.48
CA ARG A 802 22.78 -11.42 -20.72
C ARG A 802 22.43 -12.30 -21.90
N GLY A 803 21.51 -11.87 -22.77
CA GLY A 803 21.02 -12.66 -23.91
C GLY A 803 21.94 -12.62 -25.13
N ASN A 804 22.52 -11.43 -25.40
CA ASN A 804 23.44 -11.19 -26.55
C ASN A 804 24.49 -10.14 -26.17
N TYR A 805 25.33 -9.69 -27.13
CA TYR A 805 26.48 -8.80 -26.89
C TYR A 805 27.43 -9.35 -25.82
N ARG A 806 27.65 -10.67 -25.81
CA ARG A 806 28.43 -11.37 -24.78
C ARG A 806 29.91 -11.19 -24.89
N ASP A 807 30.36 -10.78 -26.06
CA ASP A 807 31.80 -10.67 -26.42
C ASP A 807 32.34 -9.23 -26.26
N VAL A 808 31.53 -8.31 -25.75
CA VAL A 808 31.96 -6.94 -25.43
C VAL A 808 32.94 -7.01 -24.25
N PRO A 809 34.13 -6.40 -24.35
CA PRO A 809 35.13 -6.45 -23.27
C PRO A 809 34.61 -5.92 -21.95
N GLU A 810 35.09 -6.48 -20.84
CA GLU A 810 34.75 -6.08 -19.45
C GLU A 810 33.30 -6.24 -19.09
N THR A 811 32.48 -6.94 -19.88
CA THR A 811 31.03 -7.12 -19.57
C THR A 811 30.78 -8.38 -18.75
N SER A 812 29.74 -8.31 -17.90
CA SER A 812 29.24 -9.47 -17.17
C SER A 812 28.12 -10.16 -17.96
N ASN A 813 28.25 -11.47 -18.17
CA ASN A 813 27.20 -12.29 -18.78
C ASN A 813 26.15 -12.79 -17.78
N PHE A 814 26.46 -12.72 -16.48
CA PHE A 814 25.62 -13.12 -15.38
C PHE A 814 25.89 -12.26 -14.16
N THR A 815 24.84 -11.78 -13.51
CA THR A 815 24.95 -11.03 -12.27
C THR A 815 23.90 -11.47 -11.26
N ILE A 816 24.21 -11.28 -9.99
CA ILE A 816 23.29 -11.44 -8.87
C ILE A 816 23.10 -10.06 -8.24
N LYS A 817 21.84 -9.60 -8.13
CA LYS A 817 21.48 -8.34 -7.51
C LYS A 817 20.58 -8.61 -6.31
N GLY A 818 20.78 -7.85 -5.25
CA GLY A 818 19.92 -7.87 -4.08
C GLY A 818 18.94 -6.71 -4.06
N SER A 819 17.84 -6.86 -3.40
CA SER A 819 17.03 -5.71 -2.98
C SER A 819 16.50 -5.94 -1.57
N PHE A 820 16.31 -4.83 -0.84
CA PHE A 820 15.79 -4.82 0.50
C PHE A 820 14.51 -4.00 0.52
N GLY A 821 13.46 -4.50 1.16
CA GLY A 821 12.21 -3.79 1.31
C GLY A 821 11.25 -4.51 2.26
N PHE A 822 10.31 -3.76 2.80
CA PHE A 822 9.20 -4.33 3.56
C PHE A 822 8.12 -4.76 2.59
N TYR A 823 7.98 -6.07 2.37
CA TYR A 823 6.97 -6.68 1.50
C TYR A 823 5.89 -7.34 2.36
N PHE A 824 4.63 -6.97 2.15
CA PHE A 824 3.48 -7.65 2.76
C PHE A 824 3.19 -9.00 2.14
#